data_39a500c4f80e0d5fea2df433c1746fb2
#
_entry.id   39a500c4f80e0d5fea2df433c1746fb2
#
_cell.length_a   1.000
_cell.length_b   1.000
_cell.length_c   1.000
_cell.angle_alpha   90.00
_cell.angle_beta   90.00
_cell.angle_gamma   90.00
#
_symmetry.space_group_name_H-M   'P 1'
#
loop_
_entity.id
_entity.type
_entity.pdbx_description
1 polymer ?
#
loop_
_entity_poly.entity_id
_entity_poly.type
_entity_poly.pdbx_seq_one_letter_code
_entity_poly.pdbx_strand_id
1 'polypeptide(L)'
;MTTKSLSILMLMVNSAAAQEGWWMKEPIRWVQTNLRQTDAGLDAARLAGQLADMRANVVLMGMGGIAAYYPTAVEFHYASPNLPAGRDMFGDVLREAHARQIRVVGRFDFSKTRQAVFDAHPEWFFRQTGGQPVIYNGLYSTCINGGYYRGQAMKILSEALDKYAVDGLFFNMFGNQSRDYSGRPVGLCHCDSCQRKYRQLYHKDIPETPDDDYRKFMFTSSREVAAAIGDLIREKRPQAGYFNYIQEYTDGIMSESNTAVARPLPLWPYSASDHVNRARNSEPGKMAIDLNMQFVDYWWRFATVPRQEIALRAWQSMANGGALTFEVNGTLDLQDRQALETVKPIFRWAAAHEQYYAGQSSAARVLLLGAPSGSGRTFGEEPYRGLFRLLSEEHVPFAVADNMDWVSGAKQREFDLVIAADWAPAELRQYVESGGKLLLASAHAPEFEVAQVVRTESDVKGYVRVRDHAAFPSLKDTDLLMLNGPFTEVSADGAAALTLIPPSLIGPPELVHVDMKDTNTPAMVTRQLGKGSVTWIPWNLGGMYYLHSLPAHAGLFRDVMDRLNPRRQLRTNAHPLVEIALMRQGGRTLLHLINLSGHSQTGYFPPVQMKDIQVEVAGDFRTATTVRKPGNLTVKTVGGHSRFTVPQLLDYELVILK
;
A
#
# COMPACT_ATOMS: atom_id res chain seq x y z
N MET A 1 -11.06 51.86 42.56
CA MET A 1 -10.03 50.90 42.05
C MET A 1 -10.56 49.52 42.35
N THR A 2 -11.15 48.84 41.40
CA THR A 2 -11.73 47.50 41.52
C THR A 2 -11.02 46.57 40.57
N THR A 3 -10.20 45.70 41.13
CA THR A 3 -9.48 44.62 40.45
C THR A 3 -10.46 43.53 40.03
N LYS A 4 -10.62 43.31 38.71
CA LYS A 4 -11.33 42.17 38.15
C LYS A 4 -10.34 41.00 38.03
N SER A 5 -10.55 39.96 38.85
CA SER A 5 -9.89 38.69 38.72
C SER A 5 -10.41 37.93 37.49
N LEU A 6 -9.53 37.60 36.53
CA LEU A 6 -9.81 36.77 35.37
C LEU A 6 -9.53 35.32 35.76
N SER A 7 -10.60 34.54 35.98
CA SER A 7 -10.46 33.09 36.19
C SER A 7 -10.25 32.40 34.85
N ILE A 8 -9.03 31.91 34.62
CA ILE A 8 -8.71 31.03 33.48
C ILE A 8 -9.24 29.63 33.81
N LEU A 9 -10.30 29.24 33.14
CA LEU A 9 -10.79 27.84 33.17
C LEU A 9 -9.87 26.96 32.32
N MET A 10 -9.00 26.21 33.00
CA MET A 10 -8.15 25.23 32.38
C MET A 10 -9.02 24.03 32.02
N LEU A 11 -9.39 23.88 30.76
CA LEU A 11 -9.97 22.65 30.21
C LEU A 11 -8.89 21.57 30.27
N MET A 12 -8.99 20.69 31.27
CA MET A 12 -8.27 19.42 31.25
C MET A 12 -8.86 18.56 30.14
N VAL A 13 -8.21 18.54 29.00
CA VAL A 13 -8.43 17.50 27.99
C VAL A 13 -7.90 16.20 28.60
N ASN A 14 -8.79 15.40 29.18
CA ASN A 14 -8.52 14.01 29.49
C ASN A 14 -8.24 13.31 28.16
N SER A 15 -6.97 13.16 27.79
CA SER A 15 -6.56 12.17 26.83
C SER A 15 -6.74 10.79 27.50
N ALA A 16 -7.99 10.27 27.47
CA ALA A 16 -8.19 8.85 27.61
C ALA A 16 -7.31 8.22 26.54
N ALA A 17 -6.25 7.51 26.91
CA ALA A 17 -5.49 6.70 25.98
C ALA A 17 -6.51 5.82 25.24
N ALA A 18 -6.66 6.05 23.95
CA ALA A 18 -7.62 5.30 23.13
C ALA A 18 -7.31 3.83 23.35
N GLN A 19 -8.27 3.08 23.87
CA GLN A 19 -8.07 1.67 24.17
C GLN A 19 -7.79 0.99 22.83
N GLU A 20 -6.60 0.44 22.67
CA GLU A 20 -6.16 -0.22 21.46
C GLU A 20 -7.18 -1.31 21.06
N GLY A 21 -7.75 -1.20 19.85
CA GLY A 21 -8.79 -2.09 19.37
C GLY A 21 -8.25 -3.51 19.15
N TRP A 22 -9.16 -4.48 19.03
CA TRP A 22 -8.81 -5.88 18.81
C TRP A 22 -7.91 -6.07 17.56
N TRP A 23 -8.06 -5.21 16.56
CA TRP A 23 -7.32 -5.25 15.29
C TRP A 23 -5.82 -4.94 15.42
N MET A 24 -5.37 -4.42 16.57
CA MET A 24 -3.96 -4.15 16.86
C MET A 24 -3.34 -5.12 17.87
N LYS A 25 -4.17 -5.89 18.61
CA LYS A 25 -3.72 -6.70 19.74
C LYS A 25 -3.14 -8.05 19.35
N GLU A 26 -3.59 -8.62 18.23
CA GLU A 26 -3.22 -9.96 17.79
C GLU A 26 -2.97 -10.02 16.30
N PRO A 27 -2.18 -10.99 15.81
CA PRO A 27 -2.03 -11.23 14.37
C PRO A 27 -3.35 -11.62 13.74
N ILE A 28 -3.73 -10.89 12.69
CA ILE A 28 -5.00 -11.08 12.01
C ILE A 28 -4.85 -12.07 10.85
N ARG A 29 -5.78 -13.02 10.81
CA ARG A 29 -5.98 -13.99 9.73
C ARG A 29 -7.38 -13.81 9.16
N TRP A 30 -7.47 -12.95 8.15
CA TRP A 30 -8.69 -12.39 7.59
C TRP A 30 -9.14 -13.15 6.35
N VAL A 31 -10.38 -13.61 6.34
CA VAL A 31 -11.03 -14.17 5.15
C VAL A 31 -12.16 -13.25 4.72
N GLN A 32 -12.12 -12.80 3.48
CA GLN A 32 -13.18 -11.99 2.88
C GLN A 32 -14.01 -12.86 1.91
N THR A 33 -15.31 -12.88 2.13
CA THR A 33 -16.27 -13.53 1.24
C THR A 33 -17.10 -12.46 0.52
N ASN A 34 -17.00 -12.41 -0.81
CA ASN A 34 -17.87 -11.54 -1.63
C ASN A 34 -19.14 -12.32 -2.00
N LEU A 35 -20.08 -12.40 -1.07
CA LEU A 35 -21.32 -13.18 -1.23
C LEU A 35 -22.16 -12.67 -2.39
N ARG A 36 -22.65 -13.61 -3.19
CA ARG A 36 -23.66 -13.37 -4.22
C ARG A 36 -25.06 -13.40 -3.59
N GLN A 37 -26.06 -12.84 -4.25
CA GLN A 37 -27.44 -12.98 -3.79
C GLN A 37 -27.86 -14.45 -3.63
N THR A 38 -27.38 -15.33 -4.52
CA THR A 38 -27.63 -16.77 -4.48
C THR A 38 -26.99 -17.47 -3.28
N ASP A 39 -26.02 -16.87 -2.61
CA ASP A 39 -25.38 -17.42 -1.42
C ASP A 39 -26.18 -17.15 -0.13
N ALA A 40 -27.32 -16.46 -0.21
CA ALA A 40 -28.17 -16.14 0.94
C ALA A 40 -28.75 -17.38 1.65
N GLY A 41 -28.68 -18.55 1.00
CA GLY A 41 -29.07 -19.83 1.56
C GLY A 41 -27.93 -20.61 2.24
N LEU A 42 -26.72 -20.05 2.37
CA LEU A 42 -25.54 -20.76 2.88
C LEU A 42 -25.75 -21.39 4.27
N ASP A 43 -25.06 -22.48 4.54
CA ASP A 43 -25.01 -23.14 5.86
C ASP A 43 -23.97 -22.38 6.74
N ALA A 44 -24.45 -21.66 7.75
CA ALA A 44 -23.65 -20.87 8.66
C ALA A 44 -22.66 -21.71 9.48
N ALA A 45 -23.08 -22.87 9.97
CA ALA A 45 -22.23 -23.75 10.76
C ALA A 45 -21.11 -24.36 9.91
N ARG A 46 -21.42 -24.72 8.65
CA ARG A 46 -20.41 -25.17 7.67
C ARG A 46 -19.38 -24.11 7.36
N LEU A 47 -19.80 -22.86 7.05
CA LEU A 47 -18.87 -21.76 6.79
C LEU A 47 -17.97 -21.49 7.99
N ALA A 48 -18.56 -21.36 9.19
CA ALA A 48 -17.79 -21.14 10.41
C ALA A 48 -16.84 -22.31 10.73
N GLY A 49 -17.24 -23.56 10.42
CA GLY A 49 -16.37 -24.73 10.52
C GLY A 49 -15.19 -24.69 9.57
N GLN A 50 -15.39 -24.28 8.30
CA GLN A 50 -14.32 -24.12 7.30
C GLN A 50 -13.32 -23.03 7.71
N LEU A 51 -13.81 -21.89 8.23
CA LEU A 51 -12.97 -20.80 8.76
C LEU A 51 -12.12 -21.26 9.95
N ALA A 52 -12.73 -21.98 10.90
CA ALA A 52 -12.03 -22.53 12.05
C ALA A 52 -10.99 -23.59 11.65
N ASP A 53 -11.29 -24.43 10.67
CA ASP A 53 -10.38 -25.45 10.15
C ASP A 53 -9.10 -24.82 9.55
N MET A 54 -9.23 -23.71 8.85
CA MET A 54 -8.08 -22.97 8.34
C MET A 54 -7.42 -22.03 9.39
N ARG A 55 -7.97 -21.92 10.60
CA ARG A 55 -7.49 -21.02 11.65
C ARG A 55 -7.66 -19.53 11.33
N ALA A 56 -8.65 -19.15 10.55
CA ALA A 56 -9.05 -17.75 10.41
C ALA A 56 -9.58 -17.24 11.76
N ASN A 57 -9.29 -15.97 12.09
CA ASN A 57 -9.82 -15.31 13.29
C ASN A 57 -10.69 -14.09 12.97
N VAL A 58 -10.82 -13.74 11.69
CA VAL A 58 -11.73 -12.69 11.19
C VAL A 58 -12.37 -13.18 9.88
N VAL A 59 -13.69 -12.99 9.75
CA VAL A 59 -14.39 -13.08 8.47
C VAL A 59 -15.05 -11.76 8.12
N LEU A 60 -14.84 -11.30 6.90
CA LEU A 60 -15.60 -10.21 6.30
C LEU A 60 -16.61 -10.81 5.34
N MET A 61 -17.89 -10.46 5.52
CA MET A 61 -18.97 -10.99 4.69
C MET A 61 -20.05 -9.96 4.40
N GLY A 62 -20.77 -10.14 3.29
CA GLY A 62 -21.89 -9.27 2.93
C GLY A 62 -22.93 -9.18 4.03
N MET A 63 -23.30 -7.96 4.41
CA MET A 63 -24.33 -7.67 5.38
C MET A 63 -25.50 -6.91 4.75
N GLY A 64 -25.22 -5.80 4.05
CA GLY A 64 -26.28 -4.97 3.49
C GLY A 64 -25.83 -4.00 2.40
N GLY A 65 -26.71 -3.05 2.09
CA GLY A 65 -26.53 -2.07 1.01
C GLY A 65 -27.31 -2.47 -0.24
N ILE A 66 -26.67 -3.00 -1.29
CA ILE A 66 -27.36 -3.45 -2.51
C ILE A 66 -28.37 -4.55 -2.21
N ALA A 67 -28.03 -5.48 -1.30
CA ALA A 67 -28.91 -6.51 -0.81
C ALA A 67 -28.59 -6.83 0.66
N ALA A 68 -29.60 -6.95 1.49
CA ALA A 68 -29.45 -7.40 2.88
C ALA A 68 -29.46 -8.92 2.97
N TYR A 69 -28.61 -9.48 3.84
CA TYR A 69 -28.59 -10.91 4.17
C TYR A 69 -29.27 -11.20 5.52
N TYR A 70 -30.13 -10.29 5.93
CA TYR A 70 -30.97 -10.39 7.13
C TYR A 70 -32.34 -9.73 6.87
N PRO A 71 -33.38 -10.04 7.67
CA PRO A 71 -34.63 -9.33 7.61
C PRO A 71 -34.46 -7.87 8.06
N THR A 72 -34.57 -6.90 7.12
CA THR A 72 -34.50 -5.47 7.35
C THR A 72 -35.90 -4.88 7.44
N ALA A 73 -36.08 -3.90 8.34
CA ALA A 73 -37.30 -3.11 8.46
C ALA A 73 -37.14 -1.68 7.86
N VAL A 74 -35.94 -1.34 7.37
CA VAL A 74 -35.68 -0.01 6.80
C VAL A 74 -36.28 0.06 5.40
N GLU A 75 -37.18 1.01 5.18
CA GLU A 75 -37.75 1.29 3.87
C GLU A 75 -36.63 1.50 2.82
N PHE A 76 -36.83 1.01 1.59
CA PHE A 76 -35.85 1.04 0.49
C PHE A 76 -34.53 0.28 0.76
N HIS A 77 -34.48 -0.55 1.80
CA HIS A 77 -33.43 -1.54 1.97
C HIS A 77 -34.03 -2.94 1.83
N TYR A 78 -33.59 -3.71 0.88
CA TYR A 78 -34.24 -4.96 0.50
C TYR A 78 -33.38 -6.17 0.83
N ALA A 79 -34.00 -7.16 1.47
CA ALA A 79 -33.37 -8.47 1.63
C ALA A 79 -33.06 -9.12 0.27
N SER A 80 -32.03 -9.95 0.23
CA SER A 80 -31.75 -10.77 -0.96
C SER A 80 -32.99 -11.59 -1.35
N PRO A 81 -33.38 -11.61 -2.63
CA PRO A 81 -34.52 -12.42 -3.10
C PRO A 81 -34.31 -13.93 -2.87
N ASN A 82 -33.07 -14.36 -2.66
CA ASN A 82 -32.71 -15.75 -2.36
C ASN A 82 -32.60 -16.02 -0.85
N LEU A 83 -32.86 -15.04 -0.01
CA LEU A 83 -32.90 -15.26 1.44
C LEU A 83 -34.18 -16.03 1.77
N PRO A 84 -34.11 -17.24 2.37
CA PRO A 84 -35.30 -17.99 2.77
C PRO A 84 -36.20 -17.16 3.70
N ALA A 85 -37.50 -17.30 3.55
CA ALA A 85 -38.48 -16.53 4.32
C ALA A 85 -38.23 -16.67 5.83
N GLY A 86 -38.16 -15.54 6.53
CA GLY A 86 -37.95 -15.49 7.97
C GLY A 86 -36.52 -15.82 8.43
N ARG A 87 -35.61 -16.13 7.51
CA ARG A 87 -34.21 -16.45 7.87
C ARG A 87 -33.39 -15.21 8.09
N ASP A 88 -32.59 -15.24 9.14
CA ASP A 88 -31.51 -14.24 9.42
C ASP A 88 -30.16 -14.89 9.18
N MET A 89 -29.73 -14.96 7.90
CA MET A 89 -28.48 -15.60 7.52
C MET A 89 -27.27 -14.92 8.14
N PHE A 90 -27.25 -13.58 8.18
CA PHE A 90 -26.14 -12.84 8.77
C PHE A 90 -26.03 -13.11 10.28
N GLY A 91 -27.14 -13.05 11.01
CA GLY A 91 -27.19 -13.39 12.44
C GLY A 91 -26.80 -14.82 12.74
N ASP A 92 -27.16 -15.78 11.86
CA ASP A 92 -26.74 -17.18 11.99
C ASP A 92 -25.21 -17.31 11.88
N VAL A 93 -24.60 -16.68 10.86
CA VAL A 93 -23.14 -16.73 10.71
C VAL A 93 -22.43 -16.02 11.86
N LEU A 94 -22.94 -14.86 12.29
CA LEU A 94 -22.38 -14.12 13.43
C LEU A 94 -22.34 -15.01 14.69
N ARG A 95 -23.42 -15.70 15.01
CA ARG A 95 -23.51 -16.62 16.16
C ARG A 95 -22.52 -17.79 16.04
N GLU A 96 -22.49 -18.44 14.88
CA GLU A 96 -21.63 -19.61 14.64
C GLU A 96 -20.14 -19.25 14.61
N ALA A 97 -19.78 -18.07 14.08
CA ALA A 97 -18.43 -17.55 14.07
C ALA A 97 -17.97 -17.18 15.50
N HIS A 98 -18.78 -16.43 16.24
CA HIS A 98 -18.47 -16.06 17.63
C HIS A 98 -18.32 -17.28 18.54
N ALA A 99 -19.14 -18.33 18.37
CA ALA A 99 -18.98 -19.57 19.11
C ALA A 99 -17.62 -20.26 18.87
N ARG A 100 -16.92 -19.90 17.79
CA ARG A 100 -15.57 -20.39 17.42
C ARG A 100 -14.49 -19.33 17.57
N GLN A 101 -14.78 -18.23 18.26
CA GLN A 101 -13.86 -17.10 18.49
C GLN A 101 -13.38 -16.44 17.17
N ILE A 102 -14.23 -16.43 16.14
CA ILE A 102 -14.00 -15.77 14.87
C ILE A 102 -14.81 -14.48 14.86
N ARG A 103 -14.16 -13.34 14.65
CA ARG A 103 -14.78 -12.03 14.53
C ARG A 103 -15.47 -11.88 13.19
N VAL A 104 -16.57 -11.11 13.17
CA VAL A 104 -17.35 -10.86 11.96
C VAL A 104 -17.35 -9.37 11.63
N VAL A 105 -16.85 -9.04 10.44
CA VAL A 105 -16.91 -7.68 9.85
C VAL A 105 -18.01 -7.66 8.79
N GLY A 106 -19.01 -6.81 9.00
CA GLY A 106 -20.14 -6.64 8.09
C GLY A 106 -19.76 -5.75 6.90
N ARG A 107 -19.92 -6.26 5.66
CA ARG A 107 -19.64 -5.52 4.42
C ARG A 107 -20.90 -4.86 3.91
N PHE A 108 -20.82 -3.55 3.66
CA PHE A 108 -21.85 -2.77 3.01
C PHE A 108 -21.37 -2.25 1.65
N ASP A 109 -22.32 -2.10 0.72
CA ASP A 109 -22.10 -1.43 -0.56
C ASP A 109 -23.29 -0.51 -0.85
N PHE A 110 -23.05 0.78 -0.69
CA PHE A 110 -24.04 1.83 -0.93
C PHE A 110 -23.88 2.52 -2.29
N SER A 111 -22.97 2.05 -3.12
CA SER A 111 -22.66 2.67 -4.42
C SER A 111 -23.78 2.53 -5.45
N LYS A 112 -24.67 1.57 -5.26
CA LYS A 112 -25.76 1.26 -6.19
C LYS A 112 -26.98 0.72 -5.45
N THR A 113 -28.16 0.90 -6.06
CA THR A 113 -29.40 0.27 -5.57
C THR A 113 -30.39 0.01 -6.73
N ARG A 114 -31.56 -0.50 -6.39
CA ARG A 114 -32.57 -0.97 -7.35
C ARG A 114 -33.36 0.18 -7.98
N GLN A 115 -33.98 -0.08 -9.12
CA GLN A 115 -34.83 0.87 -9.83
C GLN A 115 -35.95 1.46 -8.94
N ALA A 116 -36.60 0.63 -8.12
CA ALA A 116 -37.69 1.11 -7.25
C ALA A 116 -37.27 2.25 -6.30
N VAL A 117 -36.01 2.27 -5.84
CA VAL A 117 -35.47 3.37 -5.04
C VAL A 117 -35.23 4.62 -5.90
N PHE A 118 -34.76 4.41 -7.14
CA PHE A 118 -34.59 5.50 -8.08
C PHE A 118 -35.92 6.15 -8.48
N ASP A 119 -36.95 5.36 -8.70
CA ASP A 119 -38.28 5.87 -9.06
C ASP A 119 -38.92 6.69 -7.94
N ALA A 120 -38.66 6.28 -6.68
CA ALA A 120 -39.14 7.02 -5.50
C ALA A 120 -38.30 8.26 -5.17
N HIS A 121 -36.98 8.23 -5.38
CA HIS A 121 -36.03 9.24 -4.97
C HIS A 121 -34.96 9.51 -6.05
N PRO A 122 -35.35 10.00 -7.22
CA PRO A 122 -34.41 10.23 -8.33
C PRO A 122 -33.29 11.23 -8.01
N GLU A 123 -33.49 12.10 -7.02
CA GLU A 123 -32.50 13.09 -6.54
C GLU A 123 -31.36 12.48 -5.69
N TRP A 124 -31.43 11.21 -5.33
CA TRP A 124 -30.36 10.54 -4.57
C TRP A 124 -29.24 10.00 -5.45
N PHE A 125 -29.45 10.03 -6.77
CA PHE A 125 -28.62 9.26 -7.69
C PHE A 125 -27.66 10.10 -8.50
N PHE A 126 -26.60 9.44 -8.93
CA PHE A 126 -25.61 9.99 -9.85
C PHE A 126 -26.29 10.39 -11.19
N ARG A 127 -25.97 11.60 -11.68
CA ARG A 127 -26.41 12.10 -12.97
C ARG A 127 -25.21 12.47 -13.82
N GLN A 128 -25.15 11.97 -15.03
CA GLN A 128 -24.15 12.38 -16.02
C GLN A 128 -24.43 13.81 -16.49
N THR A 129 -23.50 14.40 -17.25
CA THR A 129 -23.64 15.77 -17.81
C THR A 129 -24.98 16.02 -18.50
N GLY A 130 -25.53 15.04 -19.19
CA GLY A 130 -26.86 15.13 -19.85
C GLY A 130 -28.05 14.84 -18.93
N GLY A 131 -27.87 14.73 -17.60
CA GLY A 131 -28.94 14.43 -16.65
C GLY A 131 -29.33 12.95 -16.57
N GLN A 132 -28.73 12.09 -17.38
CA GLN A 132 -29.04 10.67 -17.40
C GLN A 132 -28.47 9.95 -16.16
N PRO A 133 -29.21 8.99 -15.57
CA PRO A 133 -28.68 8.15 -14.51
C PRO A 133 -27.60 7.20 -15.06
N VAL A 134 -26.67 6.78 -14.17
CA VAL A 134 -25.74 5.71 -14.47
C VAL A 134 -26.37 4.40 -14.05
N ILE A 135 -26.59 3.52 -15.03
CA ILE A 135 -27.19 2.20 -14.83
C ILE A 135 -26.23 1.13 -15.32
N TYR A 136 -26.00 0.14 -14.49
CA TYR A 136 -25.21 -1.03 -14.85
C TYR A 136 -25.87 -2.28 -14.30
N ASN A 137 -26.17 -3.23 -15.19
CA ASN A 137 -26.80 -4.50 -14.84
C ASN A 137 -28.08 -4.35 -13.98
N GLY A 138 -28.96 -3.40 -14.35
CA GLY A 138 -30.21 -3.11 -13.65
C GLY A 138 -30.09 -2.39 -12.31
N LEU A 139 -28.86 -2.00 -11.91
CA LEU A 139 -28.61 -1.22 -10.71
C LEU A 139 -28.27 0.22 -11.07
N TYR A 140 -28.82 1.14 -10.30
CA TYR A 140 -28.65 2.59 -10.44
C TYR A 140 -27.57 3.08 -9.49
N SER A 141 -26.59 3.83 -9.98
CA SER A 141 -25.50 4.38 -9.18
C SER A 141 -26.00 5.54 -8.30
N THR A 142 -25.74 5.42 -7.01
CA THR A 142 -26.07 6.47 -6.02
C THR A 142 -25.02 7.58 -6.04
N CYS A 143 -25.35 8.75 -5.47
CA CYS A 143 -24.42 9.86 -5.34
C CYS A 143 -23.94 10.04 -3.90
N ILE A 144 -22.65 10.22 -3.66
CA ILE A 144 -22.07 10.44 -2.33
C ILE A 144 -22.64 11.71 -1.64
N ASN A 145 -23.06 12.71 -2.43
CA ASN A 145 -23.72 13.92 -1.94
C ASN A 145 -25.25 13.82 -1.93
N GLY A 146 -25.81 12.71 -2.46
CA GLY A 146 -27.24 12.45 -2.48
C GLY A 146 -27.79 11.90 -1.17
N GLY A 147 -29.13 11.94 -1.03
CA GLY A 147 -29.83 11.49 0.17
C GLY A 147 -29.65 10.00 0.51
N TYR A 148 -29.28 9.17 -0.49
CA TYR A 148 -29.02 7.77 -0.21
C TYR A 148 -27.83 7.58 0.75
N TYR A 149 -26.67 8.17 0.45
CA TYR A 149 -25.51 8.09 1.34
C TYR A 149 -25.71 8.90 2.62
N ARG A 150 -26.24 10.13 2.51
CA ARG A 150 -26.29 11.07 3.63
C ARG A 150 -27.47 10.86 4.59
N GLY A 151 -28.43 10.04 4.20
CA GLY A 151 -29.63 9.78 5.02
C GLY A 151 -29.98 8.30 5.08
N GLN A 152 -30.28 7.68 3.96
CA GLN A 152 -30.76 6.31 3.90
C GLN A 152 -29.73 5.30 4.41
N ALA A 153 -28.47 5.43 4.00
CA ALA A 153 -27.38 4.57 4.46
C ALA A 153 -27.22 4.64 5.99
N MET A 154 -27.36 5.82 6.58
CA MET A 154 -27.26 6.01 8.03
C MET A 154 -28.39 5.28 8.79
N LYS A 155 -29.61 5.23 8.24
CA LYS A 155 -30.73 4.44 8.82
C LYS A 155 -30.43 2.94 8.75
N ILE A 156 -29.93 2.48 7.62
CA ILE A 156 -29.55 1.07 7.41
C ILE A 156 -28.45 0.66 8.39
N LEU A 157 -27.42 1.48 8.55
CA LEU A 157 -26.32 1.23 9.48
C LEU A 157 -26.78 1.26 10.92
N SER A 158 -27.66 2.20 11.28
CA SER A 158 -28.26 2.27 12.62
C SER A 158 -29.01 0.99 12.96
N GLU A 159 -29.90 0.49 12.07
CA GLU A 159 -30.60 -0.79 12.25
C GLU A 159 -29.61 -1.93 12.44
N ALA A 160 -28.60 -2.02 11.57
CA ALA A 160 -27.62 -3.11 11.58
C ALA A 160 -26.81 -3.12 12.90
N LEU A 161 -26.35 -1.95 13.36
CA LEU A 161 -25.58 -1.81 14.60
C LEU A 161 -26.44 -2.05 15.85
N ASP A 162 -27.72 -1.69 15.82
CA ASP A 162 -28.65 -2.00 16.92
C ASP A 162 -28.94 -3.51 17.02
N LYS A 163 -29.07 -4.17 15.87
CA LYS A 163 -29.52 -5.56 15.79
C LYS A 163 -28.38 -6.57 16.01
N TYR A 164 -27.14 -6.25 15.59
CA TYR A 164 -26.04 -7.20 15.60
C TYR A 164 -24.80 -6.68 16.34
N ALA A 165 -24.21 -7.54 17.16
CA ALA A 165 -22.95 -7.30 17.85
C ALA A 165 -21.76 -7.61 16.90
N VAL A 166 -21.68 -6.88 15.78
CA VAL A 166 -20.57 -7.03 14.82
C VAL A 166 -19.25 -6.53 15.42
N ASP A 167 -18.14 -7.16 15.01
CA ASP A 167 -16.79 -6.76 15.43
C ASP A 167 -16.22 -5.62 14.58
N GLY A 168 -16.84 -5.34 13.43
CA GLY A 168 -16.47 -4.24 12.56
C GLY A 168 -17.39 -4.07 11.36
N LEU A 169 -17.21 -2.96 10.65
CA LEU A 169 -17.88 -2.67 9.39
C LEU A 169 -16.86 -2.30 8.31
N PHE A 170 -17.13 -2.77 7.10
CA PHE A 170 -16.36 -2.46 5.89
C PHE A 170 -17.28 -1.92 4.79
N PHE A 171 -16.79 -0.93 4.04
CA PHE A 171 -17.56 -0.28 2.97
C PHE A 171 -16.87 -0.47 1.63
N ASN A 172 -17.55 -1.21 0.76
CA ASN A 172 -17.10 -1.48 -0.60
C ASN A 172 -17.51 -0.36 -1.56
N MET A 173 -16.71 -0.13 -2.61
CA MET A 173 -17.01 0.83 -3.69
C MET A 173 -17.49 2.19 -3.17
N PHE A 174 -16.80 2.72 -2.17
CA PHE A 174 -17.20 3.92 -1.44
C PHE A 174 -17.09 5.18 -2.31
N GLY A 175 -18.16 5.97 -2.35
CA GLY A 175 -18.22 7.22 -3.11
C GLY A 175 -18.67 7.04 -4.58
N ASN A 176 -18.53 8.12 -5.36
CA ASN A 176 -18.89 8.13 -6.77
C ASN A 176 -17.83 7.39 -7.60
N GLN A 177 -18.24 6.40 -8.35
CA GLN A 177 -17.34 5.65 -9.21
C GLN A 177 -17.13 6.38 -10.54
N SER A 178 -15.90 6.44 -11.04
CA SER A 178 -15.57 7.06 -12.34
C SER A 178 -15.78 6.12 -13.53
N ARG A 179 -15.90 4.81 -13.28
CA ARG A 179 -16.13 3.76 -14.27
C ARG A 179 -17.17 2.76 -13.77
N ASP A 180 -17.90 2.16 -14.68
CA ASP A 180 -18.74 1.01 -14.35
C ASP A 180 -17.91 -0.30 -14.33
N TYR A 181 -18.53 -1.42 -13.97
CA TYR A 181 -17.84 -2.72 -13.89
C TYR A 181 -17.40 -3.29 -15.26
N SER A 182 -17.85 -2.69 -16.39
CA SER A 182 -17.30 -3.01 -17.70
C SER A 182 -16.05 -2.18 -18.05
N GLY A 183 -15.63 -1.28 -17.15
CA GLY A 183 -14.52 -0.37 -17.37
C GLY A 183 -14.90 0.90 -18.16
N ARG A 184 -16.19 1.06 -18.55
CA ARG A 184 -16.65 2.23 -19.29
C ARG A 184 -16.67 3.46 -18.38
N PRO A 185 -16.06 4.59 -18.79
CA PRO A 185 -16.16 5.86 -18.06
C PRO A 185 -17.61 6.32 -17.95
N VAL A 186 -18.00 6.76 -16.75
CA VAL A 186 -19.35 7.29 -16.48
C VAL A 186 -19.40 8.82 -16.37
N GLY A 187 -18.23 9.49 -16.45
CA GLY A 187 -18.12 10.94 -16.33
C GLY A 187 -18.20 11.44 -14.89
N LEU A 188 -18.49 12.71 -14.73
CA LEU A 188 -18.63 13.39 -13.46
C LEU A 188 -20.10 13.45 -13.02
N CYS A 189 -20.32 13.53 -11.70
CA CYS A 189 -21.70 13.63 -11.19
C CYS A 189 -22.19 15.07 -11.24
N HIS A 190 -23.22 15.31 -12.04
CA HIS A 190 -23.89 16.60 -12.20
C HIS A 190 -25.28 16.66 -11.53
N CYS A 191 -25.57 15.78 -10.55
CA CYS A 191 -26.84 15.86 -9.83
C CYS A 191 -26.95 17.17 -9.04
N ASP A 192 -28.18 17.59 -8.70
CA ASP A 192 -28.45 18.86 -8.04
C ASP A 192 -27.66 19.02 -6.71
N SER A 193 -27.50 17.94 -5.96
CA SER A 193 -26.73 17.98 -4.69
C SER A 193 -25.25 18.26 -4.93
N CYS A 194 -24.65 17.65 -5.96
CA CYS A 194 -23.27 17.94 -6.34
C CYS A 194 -23.12 19.35 -6.89
N GLN A 195 -24.01 19.80 -7.79
CA GLN A 195 -23.96 21.14 -8.38
C GLN A 195 -24.08 22.24 -7.32
N ARG A 196 -25.07 22.13 -6.40
CA ARG A 196 -25.23 23.11 -5.29
C ARG A 196 -23.99 23.18 -4.42
N LYS A 197 -23.47 22.03 -3.99
CA LYS A 197 -22.31 21.98 -3.10
C LYS A 197 -21.04 22.47 -3.79
N TYR A 198 -20.83 22.12 -5.06
CA TYR A 198 -19.67 22.55 -5.82
C TYR A 198 -19.66 24.07 -6.04
N ARG A 199 -20.81 24.65 -6.44
CA ARG A 199 -20.97 26.12 -6.54
C ARG A 199 -20.73 26.83 -5.23
N GLN A 200 -21.19 26.26 -4.12
CA GLN A 200 -20.97 26.83 -2.79
C GLN A 200 -19.48 26.88 -2.43
N LEU A 201 -18.69 25.85 -2.79
CA LEU A 201 -17.28 25.74 -2.43
C LEU A 201 -16.36 26.47 -3.41
N TYR A 202 -16.66 26.44 -4.71
CA TYR A 202 -15.75 26.89 -5.76
C TYR A 202 -16.30 28.04 -6.62
N HIS A 203 -17.54 28.50 -6.37
CA HIS A 203 -18.20 29.58 -7.11
C HIS A 203 -18.25 29.39 -8.62
N LYS A 204 -18.24 28.15 -9.10
CA LYS A 204 -18.33 27.74 -10.50
C LYS A 204 -19.13 26.44 -10.66
N ASP A 205 -19.51 26.11 -11.87
CA ASP A 205 -20.17 24.84 -12.20
C ASP A 205 -19.19 23.69 -12.25
N ILE A 206 -19.69 22.45 -12.05
CA ILE A 206 -18.90 21.24 -12.21
C ILE A 206 -18.38 21.16 -13.66
N PRO A 207 -17.07 20.96 -13.87
CA PRO A 207 -16.48 20.88 -15.22
C PRO A 207 -16.94 19.62 -15.94
N GLU A 208 -16.74 19.56 -17.26
CA GLU A 208 -16.99 18.34 -18.05
C GLU A 208 -15.92 17.26 -17.83
N THR A 209 -14.69 17.67 -17.56
CA THR A 209 -13.56 16.80 -17.25
C THR A 209 -13.00 17.10 -15.85
N PRO A 210 -12.47 16.10 -15.11
CA PRO A 210 -12.01 16.31 -13.76
C PRO A 210 -10.78 17.22 -13.71
N ASP A 211 -10.93 18.39 -13.10
CA ASP A 211 -9.83 19.27 -12.67
C ASP A 211 -9.43 19.01 -11.20
N ASP A 212 -8.45 19.76 -10.70
CA ASP A 212 -7.98 19.62 -9.32
C ASP A 212 -9.06 19.98 -8.29
N ASP A 213 -9.88 20.99 -8.58
CA ASP A 213 -10.97 21.38 -7.70
C ASP A 213 -12.05 20.29 -7.61
N TYR A 214 -12.36 19.63 -8.73
CA TYR A 214 -13.29 18.51 -8.72
C TYR A 214 -12.73 17.30 -7.96
N ARG A 215 -11.44 16.99 -8.11
CA ARG A 215 -10.78 15.93 -7.33
C ARG A 215 -10.85 16.21 -5.82
N LYS A 216 -10.52 17.44 -5.40
CA LYS A 216 -10.63 17.90 -4.00
C LYS A 216 -12.08 17.85 -3.51
N PHE A 217 -13.04 18.26 -4.33
CA PHE A 217 -14.46 18.20 -4.03
C PHE A 217 -14.93 16.78 -3.71
N MET A 218 -14.58 15.82 -4.58
CA MET A 218 -14.96 14.43 -4.40
C MET A 218 -14.31 13.80 -3.19
N PHE A 219 -13.03 14.09 -2.96
CA PHE A 219 -12.31 13.65 -1.78
C PHE A 219 -12.96 14.20 -0.48
N THR A 220 -13.22 15.52 -0.42
CA THR A 220 -13.89 16.14 0.71
C THR A 220 -15.29 15.57 0.94
N SER A 221 -16.07 15.35 -0.12
CA SER A 221 -17.40 14.77 -0.02
C SER A 221 -17.39 13.35 0.54
N SER A 222 -16.41 12.54 0.14
CA SER A 222 -16.23 11.18 0.66
C SER A 222 -15.80 11.18 2.13
N ARG A 223 -14.90 12.09 2.51
CA ARG A 223 -14.45 12.26 3.91
C ARG A 223 -15.58 12.62 4.86
N GLU A 224 -16.46 13.55 4.47
CA GLU A 224 -17.61 13.93 5.29
C GLU A 224 -18.53 12.75 5.60
N VAL A 225 -18.81 11.91 4.59
CA VAL A 225 -19.65 10.71 4.79
C VAL A 225 -18.90 9.67 5.61
N ALA A 226 -17.59 9.48 5.36
CA ALA A 226 -16.77 8.56 6.14
C ALA A 226 -16.71 8.98 7.62
N ALA A 227 -16.59 10.27 7.91
CA ALA A 227 -16.64 10.80 9.27
C ALA A 227 -17.99 10.52 9.96
N ALA A 228 -19.10 10.83 9.29
CA ALA A 228 -20.44 10.59 9.83
C ALA A 228 -20.70 9.10 10.13
N ILE A 229 -20.23 8.20 9.28
CA ILE A 229 -20.29 6.75 9.51
C ILE A 229 -19.42 6.36 10.71
N GLY A 230 -18.20 6.88 10.79
CA GLY A 230 -17.31 6.62 11.92
C GLY A 230 -17.91 7.08 13.25
N ASP A 231 -18.58 8.26 13.28
CA ASP A 231 -19.26 8.78 14.47
C ASP A 231 -20.42 7.87 14.87
N LEU A 232 -21.24 7.41 13.93
CA LEU A 232 -22.32 6.47 14.20
C LEU A 232 -21.82 5.12 14.75
N ILE A 233 -20.72 4.60 14.21
CA ILE A 233 -20.10 3.35 14.70
C ILE A 233 -19.61 3.55 16.14
N ARG A 234 -18.89 4.64 16.42
CA ARG A 234 -18.38 4.94 17.76
C ARG A 234 -19.50 5.14 18.78
N GLU A 235 -20.59 5.79 18.38
CA GLU A 235 -21.77 5.97 19.23
C GLU A 235 -22.44 4.64 19.59
N LYS A 236 -22.68 3.79 18.60
CA LYS A 236 -23.48 2.58 18.79
C LYS A 236 -22.68 1.34 19.17
N ARG A 237 -21.46 1.21 18.65
CA ARG A 237 -20.57 0.04 18.84
C ARG A 237 -19.11 0.49 18.94
N PRO A 238 -18.68 1.12 20.05
CA PRO A 238 -17.34 1.69 20.18
C PRO A 238 -16.20 0.67 20.11
N GLN A 239 -16.50 -0.63 20.23
CA GLN A 239 -15.53 -1.72 20.10
C GLN A 239 -15.46 -2.28 18.66
N ALA A 240 -16.35 -1.86 17.77
CA ALA A 240 -16.34 -2.31 16.38
C ALA A 240 -15.31 -1.54 15.55
N GLY A 241 -14.49 -2.25 14.79
CA GLY A 241 -13.54 -1.64 13.86
C GLY A 241 -14.25 -1.03 12.65
N TYR A 242 -13.71 0.09 12.18
CA TYR A 242 -14.17 0.74 10.96
C TYR A 242 -13.14 0.60 9.84
N PHE A 243 -13.53 0.00 8.73
CA PHE A 243 -12.66 -0.29 7.59
C PHE A 243 -13.23 0.31 6.30
N ASN A 244 -12.40 1.07 5.59
CA ASN A 244 -12.74 1.75 4.35
C ASN A 244 -11.45 2.15 3.63
N TYR A 245 -11.56 2.57 2.38
CA TYR A 245 -10.45 3.16 1.60
C TYR A 245 -10.18 4.64 1.91
N ILE A 246 -11.01 5.30 2.74
CA ILE A 246 -10.78 6.67 3.25
C ILE A 246 -9.99 6.57 4.57
N GLN A 247 -8.70 6.69 4.47
CA GLN A 247 -7.75 6.33 5.54
C GLN A 247 -7.91 7.11 6.85
N GLU A 248 -8.33 8.38 6.81
CA GLU A 248 -8.29 9.28 7.97
C GLU A 248 -9.18 8.85 9.15
N TYR A 249 -10.33 8.24 8.86
CA TYR A 249 -11.34 7.89 9.86
C TYR A 249 -11.39 6.39 10.19
N THR A 250 -10.51 5.60 9.61
CA THR A 250 -10.55 4.14 9.70
C THR A 250 -9.52 3.58 10.67
N ASP A 251 -9.79 2.40 11.17
CA ASP A 251 -8.93 1.63 12.06
C ASP A 251 -7.94 0.72 11.31
N GLY A 252 -8.07 0.64 9.99
CA GLY A 252 -7.18 -0.09 9.13
C GLY A 252 -6.96 0.61 7.78
N ILE A 253 -5.77 0.47 7.24
CA ILE A 253 -5.41 0.88 5.89
C ILE A 253 -5.58 -0.33 4.98
N MET A 254 -6.51 -0.21 4.04
CA MET A 254 -6.84 -1.30 3.11
C MET A 254 -6.25 -1.03 1.74
N SER A 255 -5.65 -2.06 1.18
CA SER A 255 -5.14 -2.13 -0.18
C SER A 255 -5.50 -3.47 -0.80
N GLU A 256 -5.36 -3.61 -2.10
CA GLU A 256 -5.69 -4.84 -2.83
C GLU A 256 -4.51 -5.26 -3.71
N SER A 257 -4.02 -6.48 -3.51
CA SER A 257 -3.15 -7.17 -4.45
C SER A 257 -4.02 -8.00 -5.38
N ASN A 258 -4.46 -7.38 -6.45
CA ASN A 258 -5.24 -8.02 -7.50
C ASN A 258 -4.41 -8.20 -8.78
N THR A 259 -4.93 -8.99 -9.69
CA THR A 259 -4.32 -9.28 -10.97
C THR A 259 -5.26 -8.82 -12.07
N ALA A 260 -4.85 -7.85 -12.86
CA ALA A 260 -5.56 -7.50 -14.09
C ALA A 260 -5.18 -8.48 -15.20
N VAL A 261 -6.14 -8.86 -16.05
CA VAL A 261 -5.88 -9.76 -17.20
C VAL A 261 -4.81 -9.21 -18.12
N ALA A 262 -4.79 -7.91 -18.34
CA ALA A 262 -3.77 -7.25 -19.15
C ALA A 262 -2.35 -7.47 -18.64
N ARG A 263 -2.16 -7.60 -17.33
CA ARG A 263 -0.87 -7.84 -16.66
C ARG A 263 0.28 -7.09 -17.33
N PRO A 264 0.28 -5.74 -17.31
CA PRO A 264 1.28 -4.95 -18.02
C PRO A 264 2.68 -5.25 -17.50
N LEU A 265 3.65 -5.29 -18.40
CA LEU A 265 5.06 -5.50 -18.05
C LEU A 265 5.78 -4.15 -17.86
N PRO A 266 6.73 -4.11 -16.93
CA PRO A 266 7.13 -5.16 -15.98
C PRO A 266 6.06 -5.40 -14.91
N LEU A 267 5.77 -6.66 -14.62
CA LEU A 267 4.82 -7.00 -13.57
C LEU A 267 5.38 -6.60 -12.20
N TRP A 268 4.48 -6.18 -11.29
CA TRP A 268 4.86 -5.75 -9.93
C TRP A 268 4.66 -6.86 -8.89
N PRO A 269 5.70 -7.67 -8.60
CA PRO A 269 5.58 -8.80 -7.68
C PRO A 269 5.68 -8.40 -6.20
N TYR A 270 5.88 -7.11 -5.90
CA TYR A 270 6.06 -6.58 -4.55
C TYR A 270 4.79 -5.91 -4.00
N SER A 271 3.62 -6.08 -4.64
CA SER A 271 2.41 -5.34 -4.28
C SER A 271 2.06 -5.47 -2.79
N ALA A 272 2.03 -6.69 -2.26
CA ALA A 272 1.67 -6.90 -0.86
C ALA A 272 2.73 -6.34 0.11
N SER A 273 4.02 -6.47 -0.22
CA SER A 273 5.10 -5.85 0.59
C SER A 273 5.01 -4.34 0.59
N ASP A 274 4.83 -3.72 -0.57
CA ASP A 274 4.73 -2.26 -0.70
C ASP A 274 3.54 -1.72 0.08
N HIS A 275 2.34 -2.28 -0.14
CA HIS A 275 1.11 -1.86 0.53
C HIS A 275 1.23 -1.94 2.05
N VAL A 276 1.69 -3.08 2.56
CA VAL A 276 1.80 -3.29 4.01
C VAL A 276 2.91 -2.46 4.63
N ASN A 277 4.09 -2.40 3.99
CA ASN A 277 5.21 -1.60 4.47
C ASN A 277 4.82 -0.12 4.55
N ARG A 278 4.18 0.41 3.51
CA ARG A 278 3.66 1.77 3.45
C ARG A 278 2.64 2.04 4.56
N ALA A 279 1.59 1.21 4.68
CA ALA A 279 0.55 1.38 5.68
C ALA A 279 1.11 1.37 7.11
N ARG A 280 2.00 0.41 7.42
CA ARG A 280 2.60 0.26 8.76
C ARG A 280 3.50 1.41 9.17
N ASN A 281 4.15 2.07 8.23
CA ASN A 281 5.08 3.16 8.53
C ASN A 281 4.44 4.54 8.39
N SER A 282 3.45 4.72 7.51
CA SER A 282 2.69 5.97 7.40
C SER A 282 1.68 6.13 8.54
N GLU A 283 1.00 5.03 8.94
CA GLU A 283 -0.05 5.02 9.95
C GLU A 283 0.15 3.89 10.98
N PRO A 284 1.20 3.96 11.83
CA PRO A 284 1.58 2.84 12.70
C PRO A 284 0.53 2.44 13.75
N GLY A 285 -0.46 3.31 14.02
CA GLY A 285 -1.60 3.03 14.91
C GLY A 285 -2.76 2.30 14.25
N LYS A 286 -2.66 1.97 12.96
CA LYS A 286 -3.72 1.30 12.20
C LYS A 286 -3.29 -0.08 11.71
N MET A 287 -4.27 -0.96 11.53
CA MET A 287 -4.02 -2.27 10.94
C MET A 287 -3.71 -2.14 9.46
N ALA A 288 -2.63 -2.76 8.99
CA ALA A 288 -2.33 -2.84 7.57
C ALA A 288 -2.97 -4.09 6.96
N ILE A 289 -3.80 -3.88 5.95
CA ILE A 289 -4.56 -4.92 5.26
C ILE A 289 -4.25 -4.84 3.78
N ASP A 290 -3.60 -5.87 3.23
CA ASP A 290 -3.51 -6.08 1.79
C ASP A 290 -4.37 -7.28 1.43
N LEU A 291 -5.46 -7.06 0.67
CA LEU A 291 -6.38 -8.12 0.28
C LEU A 291 -5.77 -8.99 -0.81
N ASN A 292 -5.42 -10.21 -0.44
CA ASN A 292 -4.88 -11.21 -1.34
C ASN A 292 -6.02 -11.89 -2.11
N MET A 293 -6.32 -11.35 -3.30
CA MET A 293 -7.42 -11.80 -4.14
C MET A 293 -7.12 -13.14 -4.80
N GLN A 294 -8.05 -14.07 -4.68
CA GLN A 294 -7.97 -15.39 -5.29
C GLN A 294 -8.02 -15.35 -6.82
N PHE A 295 -8.81 -14.45 -7.40
CA PHE A 295 -9.23 -14.51 -8.80
C PHE A 295 -8.35 -13.65 -9.71
N VAL A 296 -8.39 -13.98 -11.01
CA VAL A 296 -7.54 -13.32 -12.02
C VAL A 296 -8.00 -11.89 -12.31
N ASP A 297 -9.32 -11.69 -12.52
CA ASP A 297 -9.92 -10.38 -12.80
C ASP A 297 -11.45 -10.45 -12.64
N TYR A 298 -12.13 -9.32 -12.70
CA TYR A 298 -13.59 -9.18 -12.51
C TYR A 298 -14.43 -10.07 -13.44
N TRP A 299 -13.96 -10.35 -14.65
CA TRP A 299 -14.62 -11.26 -15.59
C TRP A 299 -14.44 -12.73 -15.23
N TRP A 300 -13.36 -13.09 -14.54
CA TRP A 300 -12.99 -14.48 -14.20
C TRP A 300 -12.87 -14.69 -12.69
N ARG A 301 -13.88 -14.20 -11.94
CA ARG A 301 -13.89 -14.23 -10.46
C ARG A 301 -13.84 -15.63 -9.84
N PHE A 302 -14.06 -16.67 -10.63
CA PHE A 302 -14.06 -18.06 -10.16
C PHE A 302 -12.86 -18.87 -10.64
N ALA A 303 -11.96 -18.25 -11.42
CA ALA A 303 -10.67 -18.82 -11.78
C ALA A 303 -9.57 -18.25 -10.88
N THR A 304 -8.74 -19.13 -10.32
CA THR A 304 -7.68 -18.72 -9.39
C THR A 304 -6.43 -18.20 -10.09
N VAL A 305 -5.76 -17.26 -9.45
CA VAL A 305 -4.37 -16.91 -9.77
C VAL A 305 -3.43 -18.06 -9.38
N PRO A 306 -2.18 -18.10 -9.90
CA PRO A 306 -1.22 -19.16 -9.56
C PRO A 306 -1.01 -19.34 -8.05
N ARG A 307 -0.84 -20.57 -7.62
CA ARG A 307 -0.57 -20.92 -6.20
C ARG A 307 0.60 -20.13 -5.63
N GLN A 308 1.65 -19.97 -6.43
CA GLN A 308 2.88 -19.29 -6.02
C GLN A 308 2.65 -17.78 -5.83
N GLU A 309 1.76 -17.18 -6.60
CA GLU A 309 1.38 -15.78 -6.45
C GLU A 309 0.60 -15.56 -5.15
N ILE A 310 -0.38 -16.42 -4.85
CA ILE A 310 -1.12 -16.39 -3.58
C ILE A 310 -0.20 -16.57 -2.37
N ALA A 311 0.72 -17.53 -2.43
CA ALA A 311 1.66 -17.80 -1.34
C ALA A 311 2.64 -16.63 -1.16
N LEU A 312 3.18 -16.07 -2.24
CA LEU A 312 4.10 -14.94 -2.20
C LEU A 312 3.46 -13.72 -1.49
N ARG A 313 2.26 -13.32 -1.90
CA ARG A 313 1.52 -12.21 -1.29
C ARG A 313 1.25 -12.44 0.20
N ALA A 314 0.91 -13.69 0.58
CA ALA A 314 0.69 -14.06 1.98
C ALA A 314 1.96 -13.89 2.82
N TRP A 315 3.12 -14.37 2.34
CA TRP A 315 4.39 -14.21 3.03
C TRP A 315 4.85 -12.76 3.09
N GLN A 316 4.66 -11.99 2.02
CA GLN A 316 4.98 -10.57 1.97
C GLN A 316 4.18 -9.76 2.99
N SER A 317 2.86 -9.97 3.09
CA SER A 317 2.02 -9.30 4.08
C SER A 317 2.49 -9.60 5.50
N MET A 318 2.73 -10.86 5.84
CA MET A 318 3.17 -11.27 7.17
C MET A 318 4.56 -10.73 7.51
N ALA A 319 5.50 -10.78 6.56
CA ALA A 319 6.89 -10.33 6.76
C ALA A 319 6.98 -8.83 7.05
N ASN A 320 6.06 -8.03 6.52
CA ASN A 320 6.00 -6.59 6.73
C ASN A 320 5.06 -6.16 7.87
N GLY A 321 4.48 -7.10 8.62
CA GLY A 321 3.66 -6.83 9.80
C GLY A 321 2.19 -6.52 9.51
N GLY A 322 1.69 -6.93 8.35
CA GLY A 322 0.29 -6.81 7.97
C GLY A 322 -0.56 -8.03 8.34
N ALA A 323 -1.85 -7.88 8.11
CA ALA A 323 -2.80 -8.99 8.22
C ALA A 323 -2.53 -10.06 7.14
N LEU A 324 -2.64 -11.32 7.52
CA LEU A 324 -2.71 -12.42 6.55
C LEU A 324 -4.13 -12.48 5.99
N THR A 325 -4.31 -12.26 4.71
CA THR A 325 -5.63 -12.13 4.09
C THR A 325 -5.87 -13.16 3.00
N PHE A 326 -7.14 -13.45 2.76
CA PHE A 326 -7.59 -14.27 1.64
C PHE A 326 -8.98 -13.82 1.21
N GLU A 327 -9.14 -13.41 -0.04
CA GLU A 327 -10.41 -12.93 -0.60
C GLU A 327 -10.95 -13.89 -1.67
N VAL A 328 -12.23 -14.25 -1.54
CA VAL A 328 -12.94 -15.14 -2.46
C VAL A 328 -14.26 -14.52 -2.95
N ASN A 329 -14.72 -14.94 -4.13
CA ASN A 329 -16.07 -14.63 -4.60
C ASN A 329 -17.03 -15.77 -4.23
N GLY A 330 -18.12 -15.43 -3.54
CA GLY A 330 -19.04 -16.39 -2.96
C GLY A 330 -18.56 -16.89 -1.62
N THR A 331 -18.74 -18.17 -1.37
CA THR A 331 -18.35 -18.88 -0.12
C THR A 331 -17.03 -19.62 -0.28
N LEU A 332 -16.58 -20.32 0.77
CA LEU A 332 -15.40 -21.20 0.69
C LEU A 332 -15.64 -22.53 -0.04
N ASP A 333 -16.88 -22.78 -0.52
CA ASP A 333 -17.20 -23.92 -1.38
C ASP A 333 -16.83 -23.61 -2.84
N LEU A 334 -15.54 -23.48 -3.10
CA LEU A 334 -15.00 -23.08 -4.40
C LEU A 334 -14.91 -24.29 -5.35
N GLN A 335 -15.25 -24.08 -6.64
CA GLN A 335 -15.00 -25.07 -7.68
C GLN A 335 -13.51 -25.17 -8.02
N ASP A 336 -12.85 -24.03 -8.22
CA ASP A 336 -11.38 -23.98 -8.29
C ASP A 336 -10.82 -23.80 -6.87
N ARG A 337 -10.26 -24.87 -6.32
CA ARG A 337 -9.77 -24.92 -4.93
C ARG A 337 -8.30 -24.62 -4.79
N GLN A 338 -7.59 -24.36 -5.87
CA GLN A 338 -6.12 -24.18 -5.83
C GLN A 338 -5.68 -23.14 -4.80
N ALA A 339 -6.29 -21.94 -4.82
CA ALA A 339 -5.94 -20.88 -3.88
C ALA A 339 -6.25 -21.27 -2.43
N LEU A 340 -7.43 -21.84 -2.18
CA LEU A 340 -7.84 -22.27 -0.84
C LEU A 340 -6.91 -23.34 -0.27
N GLU A 341 -6.55 -24.36 -1.07
CA GLU A 341 -5.60 -25.40 -0.65
C GLU A 341 -4.17 -24.89 -0.48
N THR A 342 -3.83 -23.76 -1.10
CA THR A 342 -2.53 -23.09 -0.91
C THR A 342 -2.52 -22.26 0.37
N VAL A 343 -3.58 -21.51 0.64
CA VAL A 343 -3.60 -20.58 1.77
C VAL A 343 -3.90 -21.25 3.12
N LYS A 344 -4.69 -22.33 3.15
CA LYS A 344 -4.98 -23.09 4.38
C LYS A 344 -3.75 -23.47 5.21
N PRO A 345 -2.73 -24.13 4.65
CA PRO A 345 -1.53 -24.46 5.42
C PRO A 345 -0.77 -23.22 5.90
N ILE A 346 -0.79 -22.10 5.13
CA ILE A 346 -0.16 -20.85 5.54
C ILE A 346 -0.90 -20.24 6.74
N PHE A 347 -2.24 -20.21 6.73
CA PHE A 347 -3.05 -19.74 7.85
C PHE A 347 -2.82 -20.57 9.12
N ARG A 348 -2.80 -21.90 8.99
CA ARG A 348 -2.52 -22.82 10.10
C ARG A 348 -1.12 -22.63 10.65
N TRP A 349 -0.15 -22.46 9.77
CA TRP A 349 1.24 -22.19 10.16
C TRP A 349 1.36 -20.84 10.86
N ALA A 350 0.72 -19.79 10.36
CA ALA A 350 0.69 -18.47 10.97
C ALA A 350 0.08 -18.50 12.37
N ALA A 351 -1.04 -19.23 12.56
CA ALA A 351 -1.66 -19.42 13.85
C ALA A 351 -0.75 -20.14 14.87
N ALA A 352 -0.01 -21.14 14.42
CA ALA A 352 0.93 -21.87 15.27
C ALA A 352 2.18 -21.05 15.66
N HIS A 353 2.46 -19.96 14.93
CA HIS A 353 3.66 -19.14 15.09
C HIS A 353 3.33 -17.65 15.36
N GLU A 354 2.09 -17.34 15.76
CA GLU A 354 1.62 -15.96 15.90
C GLU A 354 2.44 -15.13 16.90
N GLN A 355 3.10 -15.78 17.87
CA GLN A 355 4.01 -15.12 18.82
C GLN A 355 5.21 -14.42 18.14
N TYR A 356 5.48 -14.67 16.87
CA TYR A 356 6.52 -14.01 16.09
C TYR A 356 5.99 -12.86 15.21
N TYR A 357 4.67 -12.76 15.06
CA TYR A 357 4.05 -11.75 14.19
C TYR A 357 3.31 -10.65 14.98
N ALA A 358 2.97 -10.93 16.24
CA ALA A 358 2.32 -9.94 17.09
C ALA A 358 3.27 -8.77 17.41
N GLY A 359 2.79 -7.53 17.20
CA GLY A 359 3.50 -6.32 17.61
C GLY A 359 4.86 -6.08 16.93
N GLN A 360 5.13 -6.71 15.79
CA GLN A 360 6.35 -6.42 15.03
C GLN A 360 6.29 -5.03 14.38
N SER A 361 7.46 -4.37 14.29
CA SER A 361 7.63 -3.07 13.63
C SER A 361 8.93 -3.05 12.82
N SER A 362 8.98 -2.23 11.78
CA SER A 362 10.17 -2.13 10.93
C SER A 362 11.41 -1.71 11.74
N ALA A 363 12.52 -2.43 11.55
CA ALA A 363 13.82 -2.08 12.07
C ALA A 363 14.68 -1.26 11.10
N ALA A 364 14.16 -0.99 9.90
CA ALA A 364 14.87 -0.29 8.84
C ALA A 364 15.27 1.14 9.24
N ARG A 365 16.46 1.55 8.84
CA ARG A 365 17.00 2.91 9.01
C ARG A 365 17.11 3.68 7.70
N VAL A 366 16.68 3.08 6.58
CA VAL A 366 16.50 3.74 5.28
C VAL A 366 15.00 3.88 5.05
N LEU A 367 14.58 5.05 4.59
CA LEU A 367 13.20 5.34 4.20
C LEU A 367 13.14 5.58 2.70
N LEU A 368 12.24 4.89 2.02
CA LEU A 368 11.76 5.26 0.69
C LEU A 368 10.49 6.09 0.84
N LEU A 369 10.57 7.35 0.42
CA LEU A 369 9.44 8.26 0.48
C LEU A 369 8.55 8.06 -0.75
N GLY A 370 7.34 7.55 -0.54
CA GLY A 370 6.28 7.46 -1.52
C GLY A 370 5.56 8.79 -1.70
N ALA A 371 4.84 8.93 -2.80
CA ALA A 371 3.99 10.09 -3.02
C ALA A 371 2.73 9.99 -2.15
N PRO A 372 2.28 11.10 -1.53
CA PRO A 372 1.09 11.09 -0.69
C PRO A 372 -0.17 10.85 -1.51
N SER A 373 -1.00 9.94 -1.04
CA SER A 373 -2.32 9.68 -1.62
C SER A 373 -3.18 10.95 -1.53
N GLY A 374 -3.84 11.31 -2.63
CA GLY A 374 -4.75 12.47 -2.65
C GLY A 374 -4.06 13.85 -2.71
N SER A 375 -2.75 13.92 -2.94
CA SER A 375 -2.00 15.18 -3.06
C SER A 375 -2.41 16.05 -4.26
N GLY A 376 -3.23 15.52 -5.18
CA GLY A 376 -3.60 16.18 -6.44
C GLY A 376 -2.46 16.21 -7.47
N ARG A 377 -1.26 15.74 -7.11
CA ARG A 377 -0.13 15.59 -8.03
C ARG A 377 -0.14 14.17 -8.61
N THR A 378 0.09 14.06 -9.90
CA THR A 378 0.29 12.76 -10.56
C THR A 378 1.78 12.46 -10.53
N PHE A 379 2.20 11.61 -9.61
CA PHE A 379 3.56 11.08 -9.59
C PHE A 379 3.61 9.79 -10.41
N GLY A 380 4.69 9.60 -11.17
CA GLY A 380 4.89 8.35 -11.91
C GLY A 380 5.14 7.17 -10.95
N GLU A 381 4.46 6.05 -11.16
CA GLU A 381 4.74 4.84 -10.38
C GLU A 381 6.13 4.27 -10.68
N GLU A 382 6.62 4.44 -11.90
CA GLU A 382 7.87 3.86 -12.38
C GLU A 382 9.12 4.33 -11.61
N PRO A 383 9.31 5.64 -11.31
CA PRO A 383 10.44 6.10 -10.51
C PRO A 383 10.46 5.48 -9.12
N TYR A 384 9.31 5.44 -8.46
CA TYR A 384 9.15 4.85 -7.14
C TYR A 384 9.39 3.33 -7.15
N ARG A 385 8.74 2.60 -8.08
CA ARG A 385 8.88 1.14 -8.20
C ARG A 385 10.30 0.73 -8.52
N GLY A 386 11.01 1.51 -9.33
CA GLY A 386 12.41 1.24 -9.64
C GLY A 386 13.33 1.39 -8.42
N LEU A 387 13.15 2.43 -7.62
CA LEU A 387 13.91 2.59 -6.37
C LEU A 387 13.54 1.52 -5.33
N PHE A 388 12.28 1.14 -5.23
CA PHE A 388 11.85 0.03 -4.39
C PHE A 388 12.54 -1.28 -4.79
N ARG A 389 12.60 -1.59 -6.11
CA ARG A 389 13.32 -2.75 -6.64
C ARG A 389 14.81 -2.69 -6.34
N LEU A 390 15.44 -1.55 -6.59
CA LEU A 390 16.87 -1.36 -6.31
C LEU A 390 17.19 -1.62 -4.83
N LEU A 391 16.38 -1.10 -3.91
CA LEU A 391 16.54 -1.35 -2.48
C LEU A 391 16.35 -2.83 -2.13
N SER A 392 15.31 -3.48 -2.68
CA SER A 392 15.02 -4.89 -2.44
C SER A 392 16.11 -5.80 -3.00
N GLU A 393 16.53 -5.58 -4.25
CA GLU A 393 17.51 -6.39 -4.96
C GLU A 393 18.95 -6.20 -4.45
N GLU A 394 19.27 -5.01 -3.89
CA GLU A 394 20.52 -4.71 -3.17
C GLU A 394 20.47 -5.07 -1.69
N HIS A 395 19.38 -5.69 -1.23
CA HIS A 395 19.16 -6.16 0.14
C HIS A 395 19.36 -5.07 1.18
N VAL A 396 18.93 -3.85 0.89
CA VAL A 396 18.91 -2.73 1.85
C VAL A 396 17.59 -2.80 2.60
N PRO A 397 17.57 -3.05 3.93
CA PRO A 397 16.33 -2.95 4.69
C PRO A 397 15.77 -1.53 4.64
N PHE A 398 14.53 -1.36 4.21
CA PHE A 398 13.90 -0.05 4.10
C PHE A 398 12.46 -0.04 4.58
N ALA A 399 12.04 1.12 5.07
CA ALA A 399 10.65 1.44 5.35
C ALA A 399 10.10 2.27 4.18
N VAL A 400 8.78 2.24 3.99
CA VAL A 400 8.07 3.12 3.06
C VAL A 400 7.13 4.01 3.87
N ALA A 401 7.10 5.31 3.59
CA ALA A 401 6.08 6.22 4.09
C ALA A 401 5.62 7.15 2.97
N ASP A 402 4.35 7.56 3.01
CA ASP A 402 3.73 8.49 2.05
C ASP A 402 3.25 9.78 2.71
N ASN A 403 3.77 10.08 3.89
CA ASN A 403 3.55 11.32 4.64
C ASN A 403 4.84 11.76 5.33
N MET A 404 4.79 12.92 6.00
CA MET A 404 5.93 13.52 6.70
C MET A 404 5.81 13.43 8.24
N ASP A 405 4.85 12.71 8.79
CA ASP A 405 4.60 12.60 10.23
C ASP A 405 5.78 12.04 11.03
N TRP A 406 6.65 11.28 10.37
CA TRP A 406 7.88 10.72 10.94
C TRP A 406 8.98 11.76 11.20
N VAL A 407 8.88 12.97 10.60
CA VAL A 407 9.87 14.05 10.79
C VAL A 407 9.70 14.72 12.15
N SER A 408 8.49 14.83 12.64
CA SER A 408 8.17 15.58 13.86
C SER A 408 7.09 14.91 14.72
N GLY A 409 7.04 15.30 16.01
CA GLY A 409 6.00 14.87 16.93
C GLY A 409 6.18 13.46 17.51
N ALA A 410 5.08 12.88 18.01
CA ALA A 410 5.07 11.58 18.70
C ALA A 410 5.41 10.39 17.79
N LYS A 411 5.31 10.55 16.48
CA LYS A 411 5.64 9.54 15.48
C LYS A 411 7.06 9.66 14.93
N GLN A 412 7.88 10.58 15.49
CA GLN A 412 9.24 10.80 15.02
C GLN A 412 10.04 9.50 15.00
N ARG A 413 10.66 9.22 13.86
CA ARG A 413 11.59 8.09 13.67
C ARG A 413 12.91 8.62 13.14
N GLU A 414 13.98 8.00 13.60
CA GLU A 414 15.32 8.30 13.09
C GLU A 414 15.62 7.41 11.90
N PHE A 415 15.76 8.01 10.73
CA PHE A 415 16.32 7.39 9.53
C PHE A 415 17.70 7.96 9.25
N ASP A 416 18.65 7.09 8.91
CA ASP A 416 20.00 7.51 8.50
C ASP A 416 20.00 8.10 7.09
N LEU A 417 19.08 7.62 6.25
CA LEU A 417 18.93 7.99 4.85
C LEU A 417 17.45 7.99 4.45
N VAL A 418 17.05 9.07 3.78
CA VAL A 418 15.78 9.16 3.07
C VAL A 418 16.05 9.13 1.57
N ILE A 419 15.28 8.34 0.83
CA ILE A 419 15.33 8.27 -0.64
C ILE A 419 14.00 8.76 -1.18
N ALA A 420 14.01 9.74 -2.05
CA ALA A 420 12.84 10.31 -2.70
C ALA A 420 12.89 10.04 -4.21
N ALA A 421 11.78 9.54 -4.77
CA ALA A 421 11.65 9.24 -6.20
C ALA A 421 11.34 10.51 -7.01
N ASP A 422 10.21 11.16 -6.72
CA ASP A 422 9.73 12.32 -7.48
C ASP A 422 9.23 13.46 -6.58
N TRP A 423 9.11 13.19 -5.28
CA TRP A 423 8.57 14.14 -4.32
C TRP A 423 9.57 14.39 -3.18
N ALA A 424 10.08 15.60 -3.11
CA ALA A 424 10.98 16.06 -2.04
C ALA A 424 10.44 17.37 -1.45
N PRO A 425 9.49 17.27 -0.48
CA PRO A 425 8.83 18.43 0.09
C PRO A 425 9.76 19.27 0.96
N ALA A 426 9.33 20.52 1.24
CA ALA A 426 10.11 21.49 1.97
C ALA A 426 10.50 21.04 3.39
N GLU A 427 9.67 20.21 4.01
CA GLU A 427 9.92 19.65 5.36
C GLU A 427 11.18 18.79 5.42
N LEU A 428 11.59 18.16 4.32
CA LEU A 428 12.83 17.38 4.24
C LEU A 428 14.08 18.26 4.50
N ARG A 429 13.99 19.55 4.27
CA ARG A 429 15.09 20.48 4.60
C ARG A 429 15.46 20.40 6.08
N GLN A 430 14.46 20.43 6.98
CA GLN A 430 14.70 20.35 8.42
C GLN A 430 15.35 19.01 8.81
N TYR A 431 14.91 17.90 8.22
CA TYR A 431 15.52 16.58 8.42
C TYR A 431 17.01 16.60 8.03
N VAL A 432 17.34 17.14 6.86
CA VAL A 432 18.73 17.20 6.39
C VAL A 432 19.57 18.15 7.28
N GLU A 433 19.08 19.35 7.57
CA GLU A 433 19.81 20.33 8.40
C GLU A 433 20.13 19.78 9.79
N SER A 434 19.30 18.89 10.34
CA SER A 434 19.54 18.23 11.63
C SER A 434 20.58 17.09 11.58
N GLY A 435 20.99 16.64 10.40
CA GLY A 435 22.03 15.62 10.20
C GLY A 435 21.61 14.43 9.33
N GLY A 436 20.37 14.43 8.82
CA GLY A 436 19.87 13.41 7.92
C GLY A 436 20.53 13.48 6.52
N LYS A 437 20.51 12.37 5.81
CA LYS A 437 20.95 12.29 4.41
C LYS A 437 19.76 12.10 3.50
N LEU A 438 19.72 12.82 2.39
CA LEU A 438 18.69 12.69 1.36
C LEU A 438 19.32 12.27 0.03
N LEU A 439 18.79 11.23 -0.58
CA LEU A 439 18.99 10.90 -1.99
C LEU A 439 17.71 11.24 -2.75
N LEU A 440 17.78 12.18 -3.68
CA LEU A 440 16.72 12.49 -4.62
C LEU A 440 17.13 11.97 -6.00
N ALA A 441 16.35 11.06 -6.59
CA ALA A 441 16.57 10.51 -7.93
C ALA A 441 15.40 10.88 -8.85
N SER A 442 15.36 12.16 -9.25
CA SER A 442 14.25 12.75 -10.00
C SER A 442 14.71 13.95 -10.82
N ALA A 443 14.09 14.14 -11.98
CA ALA A 443 14.21 15.39 -12.72
C ALA A 443 13.41 16.55 -12.08
N HIS A 444 12.50 16.27 -11.16
CA HIS A 444 11.85 17.32 -10.39
C HIS A 444 12.78 17.83 -9.29
N ALA A 445 12.96 19.15 -9.28
CA ALA A 445 13.74 19.79 -8.24
C ALA A 445 13.04 19.63 -6.87
N PRO A 446 13.82 19.50 -5.77
CA PRO A 446 13.25 19.54 -4.43
C PRO A 446 12.60 20.90 -4.12
N GLU A 447 11.64 20.93 -3.21
CA GLU A 447 10.95 22.18 -2.81
C GLU A 447 11.84 23.10 -1.94
N PHE A 448 13.15 22.87 -1.93
CA PHE A 448 14.17 23.70 -1.29
C PHE A 448 15.45 23.70 -2.13
N GLU A 449 16.28 24.73 -1.97
CA GLU A 449 17.46 24.91 -2.82
C GLU A 449 18.56 23.88 -2.54
N VAL A 450 18.94 23.13 -3.58
CA VAL A 450 20.08 22.19 -3.57
C VAL A 450 21.13 22.62 -4.58
N ALA A 451 20.71 22.99 -5.79
CA ALA A 451 21.55 23.50 -6.86
C ALA A 451 20.73 24.51 -7.69
N GLN A 452 21.41 25.38 -8.42
CA GLN A 452 20.72 26.28 -9.35
C GLN A 452 20.23 25.47 -10.56
N VAL A 453 18.92 25.44 -10.77
CA VAL A 453 18.32 24.86 -11.95
C VAL A 453 18.49 25.78 -13.14
N VAL A 454 19.01 25.26 -14.25
CA VAL A 454 19.18 25.97 -15.52
C VAL A 454 17.94 25.76 -16.40
N ARG A 455 17.60 24.50 -16.65
CA ARG A 455 16.40 24.10 -17.40
C ARG A 455 16.05 22.63 -17.13
N THR A 456 14.80 22.25 -17.43
CA THR A 456 14.35 20.85 -17.43
C THR A 456 13.89 20.46 -18.82
N GLU A 457 14.44 19.38 -19.34
CA GLU A 457 14.01 18.75 -20.58
C GLU A 457 13.21 17.50 -20.27
N SER A 458 12.06 17.31 -20.94
CA SER A 458 11.12 16.23 -20.65
C SER A 458 11.45 14.90 -21.32
N ASP A 459 12.22 14.89 -22.41
CA ASP A 459 12.54 13.70 -23.22
C ASP A 459 13.97 13.77 -23.74
N VAL A 460 14.92 13.41 -22.89
CA VAL A 460 16.33 13.30 -23.25
C VAL A 460 16.66 11.86 -23.60
N LYS A 461 17.18 11.63 -24.81
CA LYS A 461 17.70 10.33 -25.27
C LYS A 461 19.21 10.43 -25.44
N GLY A 462 19.93 10.33 -24.33
CA GLY A 462 21.36 10.54 -24.27
C GLY A 462 22.06 9.54 -23.36
N TYR A 463 23.15 9.98 -22.77
CA TYR A 463 23.92 9.16 -21.85
C TYR A 463 24.36 9.97 -20.63
N VAL A 464 24.65 9.26 -19.54
CA VAL A 464 25.44 9.78 -18.43
C VAL A 464 26.84 9.18 -18.52
N ARG A 465 27.87 10.05 -18.67
CA ARG A 465 29.26 9.64 -18.69
C ARG A 465 29.80 9.50 -17.27
N VAL A 466 30.47 8.40 -17.02
CA VAL A 466 31.26 8.17 -15.80
C VAL A 466 32.64 8.78 -15.99
N ARG A 467 32.95 9.85 -15.26
CA ARG A 467 34.26 10.54 -15.32
C ARG A 467 35.21 10.07 -14.24
N ASP A 468 34.69 9.61 -13.13
CA ASP A 468 35.47 9.19 -11.97
C ASP A 468 35.08 7.75 -11.55
N HIS A 469 35.76 6.78 -12.15
CA HIS A 469 35.58 5.35 -11.82
C HIS A 469 36.01 5.00 -10.39
N ALA A 470 36.93 5.80 -9.78
CA ALA A 470 37.30 5.57 -8.39
C ALA A 470 36.13 5.90 -7.44
N ALA A 471 35.30 6.87 -7.82
CA ALA A 471 34.08 7.19 -7.11
C ALA A 471 32.95 6.16 -7.36
N PHE A 472 33.00 5.40 -8.47
CA PHE A 472 31.99 4.42 -8.86
C PHE A 472 32.62 3.07 -9.23
N PRO A 473 33.14 2.31 -8.26
CA PRO A 473 33.85 1.05 -8.51
C PRO A 473 32.97 -0.04 -9.16
N SER A 474 31.67 -0.03 -8.97
CA SER A 474 30.73 -0.91 -9.66
C SER A 474 30.63 -0.64 -11.17
N LEU A 475 31.11 0.52 -11.62
CA LEU A 475 31.09 0.97 -13.02
C LEU A 475 32.47 0.95 -13.66
N LYS A 476 33.46 0.23 -13.09
CA LYS A 476 34.86 0.23 -13.56
C LYS A 476 35.04 -0.12 -15.05
N ASP A 477 34.10 -0.92 -15.61
CA ASP A 477 34.10 -1.37 -17.00
C ASP A 477 32.99 -0.69 -17.83
N THR A 478 32.40 0.42 -17.33
CA THR A 478 31.26 1.11 -17.95
C THR A 478 31.48 2.61 -17.96
N ASP A 479 31.74 3.19 -19.14
CA ASP A 479 31.94 4.64 -19.29
C ASP A 479 30.61 5.39 -19.45
N LEU A 480 29.54 4.73 -19.89
CA LEU A 480 28.28 5.34 -20.26
C LEU A 480 27.09 4.57 -19.65
N LEU A 481 26.18 5.34 -19.03
CA LEU A 481 24.86 4.83 -18.65
C LEU A 481 23.82 5.37 -19.63
N MET A 482 22.87 4.53 -20.00
CA MET A 482 21.73 4.93 -20.82
C MET A 482 20.87 5.96 -20.07
N LEU A 483 20.49 7.03 -20.74
CA LEU A 483 19.52 8.02 -20.27
C LEU A 483 18.38 8.14 -21.27
N ASN A 484 17.16 7.90 -20.79
CA ASN A 484 15.93 8.06 -21.57
C ASN A 484 14.82 8.63 -20.66
N GLY A 485 14.39 9.85 -20.94
CA GLY A 485 13.35 10.53 -20.16
C GLY A 485 13.77 11.90 -19.67
N PRO A 486 13.11 12.45 -18.63
CA PRO A 486 13.34 13.80 -18.16
C PRO A 486 14.72 13.94 -17.51
N PHE A 487 15.34 15.11 -17.74
CA PHE A 487 16.62 15.51 -17.16
C PHE A 487 16.58 17.00 -16.79
N THR A 488 17.05 17.34 -15.60
CA THR A 488 17.17 18.71 -15.15
C THR A 488 18.65 19.12 -15.15
N GLU A 489 18.98 20.08 -16.01
CA GLU A 489 20.30 20.68 -16.01
C GLU A 489 20.45 21.56 -14.77
N VAL A 490 21.53 21.33 -14.05
CA VAL A 490 21.89 22.09 -12.85
C VAL A 490 23.31 22.62 -12.98
N SER A 491 23.55 23.77 -12.35
CA SER A 491 24.93 24.28 -12.17
C SER A 491 25.48 23.73 -10.85
N ALA A 492 26.75 23.33 -10.87
CA ALA A 492 27.51 22.98 -9.68
C ALA A 492 28.94 23.51 -9.78
N ASP A 493 29.54 23.82 -8.63
CA ASP A 493 30.94 24.20 -8.53
C ASP A 493 31.83 22.96 -8.62
N GLY A 494 32.87 23.04 -9.44
CA GLY A 494 33.88 21.98 -9.57
C GLY A 494 33.58 20.93 -10.65
N ALA A 495 34.49 19.96 -10.77
CA ALA A 495 34.38 18.90 -11.76
C ALA A 495 33.32 17.82 -11.32
N ALA A 496 32.37 17.56 -12.18
CA ALA A 496 31.33 16.55 -11.93
C ALA A 496 31.87 15.14 -12.22
N ALA A 497 31.65 14.20 -11.31
CA ALA A 497 32.01 12.78 -11.46
C ALA A 497 31.15 12.05 -12.49
N LEU A 498 29.91 12.54 -12.68
CA LEU A 498 28.94 12.09 -13.70
C LEU A 498 28.50 13.31 -14.52
N THR A 499 28.50 13.22 -15.85
CA THR A 499 28.10 14.30 -16.74
C THR A 499 27.12 13.83 -17.81
N LEU A 500 26.27 14.76 -18.27
CA LEU A 500 25.36 14.53 -19.38
C LEU A 500 26.11 14.48 -20.71
N ILE A 501 25.82 13.49 -21.53
CA ILE A 501 26.03 13.50 -22.98
C ILE A 501 24.68 13.69 -23.64
N PRO A 502 24.46 14.82 -24.32
CA PRO A 502 23.18 15.14 -24.95
C PRO A 502 22.84 14.18 -26.09
N PRO A 503 21.58 14.18 -26.57
CA PRO A 503 21.15 13.36 -27.69
C PRO A 503 21.98 13.64 -28.95
N SER A 504 22.21 12.57 -29.73
CA SER A 504 22.81 12.65 -31.07
C SER A 504 21.86 12.09 -32.12
N LEU A 505 22.19 12.33 -33.39
CA LEU A 505 21.36 11.82 -34.49
C LEU A 505 21.35 10.29 -34.52
N ILE A 506 20.19 9.74 -34.84
CA ILE A 506 20.01 8.30 -35.10
C ILE A 506 19.99 8.10 -36.62
N GLY A 507 20.66 7.04 -37.11
CA GLY A 507 20.69 6.72 -38.52
C GLY A 507 21.33 5.33 -38.75
N PRO A 508 21.67 5.00 -40.00
CA PRO A 508 22.45 3.81 -40.30
C PRO A 508 23.82 3.87 -39.58
N PRO A 509 24.43 2.72 -39.21
CA PRO A 509 25.68 2.69 -38.44
C PRO A 509 26.80 3.59 -39.01
N GLU A 510 26.84 3.74 -40.32
CA GLU A 510 27.82 4.57 -41.02
C GLU A 510 27.61 6.07 -40.77
N LEU A 511 26.41 6.49 -40.36
CA LEU A 511 26.03 7.87 -40.09
C LEU A 511 25.74 8.14 -38.61
N VAL A 512 25.67 7.08 -37.81
CA VAL A 512 25.53 7.16 -36.35
C VAL A 512 26.91 7.19 -35.73
N HIS A 513 27.54 8.33 -35.79
CA HIS A 513 28.63 8.64 -34.88
C HIS A 513 28.09 9.54 -33.80
N VAL A 514 28.02 9.00 -32.61
CA VAL A 514 27.81 9.81 -31.44
C VAL A 514 29.06 10.72 -31.35
N ASP A 515 28.89 11.98 -31.77
CA ASP A 515 29.87 13.00 -31.39
C ASP A 515 29.72 13.15 -29.87
N MET A 516 30.49 12.33 -29.13
CA MET A 516 30.51 12.31 -27.67
C MET A 516 31.05 13.60 -27.13
N LYS A 517 30.37 14.72 -27.43
CA LYS A 517 30.70 16.01 -26.82
C LYS A 517 30.51 15.89 -25.33
N ASP A 518 31.63 15.77 -24.66
CA ASP A 518 31.64 15.89 -23.21
C ASP A 518 31.09 17.24 -22.81
N THR A 519 29.99 17.24 -22.08
CA THR A 519 29.53 18.46 -21.41
C THR A 519 30.05 18.48 -19.98
N ASN A 520 30.01 19.65 -19.37
CA ASN A 520 30.26 19.80 -17.93
C ASN A 520 28.98 19.82 -17.12
N THR A 521 27.82 19.49 -17.76
CA THR A 521 26.52 19.44 -17.11
C THR A 521 26.48 18.27 -16.12
N PRO A 522 26.35 18.52 -14.81
CA PRO A 522 26.36 17.45 -13.81
C PRO A 522 25.13 16.55 -13.93
N ALA A 523 25.33 15.24 -13.88
CA ALA A 523 24.26 14.24 -13.77
C ALA A 523 24.10 13.72 -12.34
N MET A 524 24.84 14.24 -11.39
CA MET A 524 24.70 14.08 -9.96
C MET A 524 25.39 15.25 -9.25
N VAL A 525 24.71 15.80 -8.25
CA VAL A 525 25.26 16.84 -7.37
C VAL A 525 25.06 16.45 -5.91
N THR A 526 26.01 16.87 -5.06
CA THR A 526 25.89 16.67 -3.61
C THR A 526 26.16 18.01 -2.93
N ARG A 527 25.23 18.41 -2.03
CA ARG A 527 25.36 19.65 -1.25
C ARG A 527 25.25 19.32 0.25
N GLN A 528 26.14 19.92 1.03
CA GLN A 528 26.01 19.95 2.48
C GLN A 528 24.96 20.98 2.86
N LEU A 529 24.04 20.59 3.75
CA LEU A 529 22.97 21.44 4.26
C LEU A 529 22.86 21.26 5.78
N GLY A 530 23.31 22.26 6.54
CA GLY A 530 23.42 22.12 7.98
C GLY A 530 24.40 21.00 8.38
N LYS A 531 23.93 20.03 9.15
CA LYS A 531 24.73 18.86 9.60
C LYS A 531 24.63 17.67 8.64
N GLY A 532 23.70 17.67 7.71
CA GLY A 532 23.45 16.61 6.76
C GLY A 532 23.79 16.97 5.33
N SER A 533 23.35 16.13 4.40
CA SER A 533 23.64 16.31 2.97
C SER A 533 22.50 15.87 2.08
N VAL A 534 22.39 16.50 0.91
CA VAL A 534 21.51 16.10 -0.18
C VAL A 534 22.36 15.64 -1.35
N THR A 535 22.12 14.45 -1.84
CA THR A 535 22.61 13.98 -3.14
C THR A 535 21.42 13.98 -4.09
N TRP A 536 21.51 14.76 -5.15
CA TRP A 536 20.48 14.84 -6.18
C TRP A 536 21.03 14.27 -7.49
N ILE A 537 20.35 13.24 -8.00
CA ILE A 537 20.49 12.69 -9.34
C ILE A 537 19.37 13.32 -10.17
N PRO A 538 19.66 14.37 -11.00
CA PRO A 538 18.62 15.19 -11.62
C PRO A 538 17.99 14.53 -12.87
N TRP A 539 17.79 13.21 -12.79
CA TRP A 539 17.12 12.39 -13.80
C TRP A 539 16.50 11.14 -13.15
N ASN A 540 15.65 10.44 -13.91
CA ASN A 540 14.84 9.35 -13.41
C ASN A 540 15.60 8.01 -13.38
N LEU A 541 16.56 7.87 -12.45
CA LEU A 541 17.28 6.60 -12.24
C LEU A 541 16.33 5.45 -11.91
N GLY A 542 15.34 5.68 -11.04
CA GLY A 542 14.37 4.64 -10.66
C GLY A 542 13.56 4.15 -11.85
N GLY A 543 12.97 5.06 -12.63
CA GLY A 543 12.20 4.69 -13.83
C GLY A 543 13.03 3.97 -14.87
N MET A 544 14.28 4.41 -15.10
CA MET A 544 15.21 3.71 -15.99
C MET A 544 15.44 2.26 -15.53
N TYR A 545 15.64 2.05 -14.23
CA TYR A 545 15.83 0.70 -13.71
C TYR A 545 14.55 -0.14 -13.76
N TYR A 546 13.39 0.46 -13.46
CA TYR A 546 12.10 -0.23 -13.53
C TYR A 546 11.81 -0.78 -14.94
N LEU A 547 12.04 0.06 -15.96
CA LEU A 547 11.72 -0.28 -17.35
C LEU A 547 12.78 -1.18 -18.02
N HIS A 548 14.05 -0.96 -17.72
CA HIS A 548 15.15 -1.58 -18.48
C HIS A 548 16.01 -2.55 -17.68
N SER A 549 16.01 -2.47 -16.35
CA SER A 549 16.79 -3.35 -15.43
C SER A 549 18.27 -3.49 -15.80
N LEU A 550 18.89 -2.41 -16.30
CA LEU A 550 20.29 -2.45 -16.73
C LEU A 550 21.24 -2.53 -15.52
N PRO A 551 22.22 -3.45 -15.53
CA PRO A 551 23.16 -3.62 -14.41
C PRO A 551 23.94 -2.36 -14.05
N ALA A 552 24.24 -1.51 -15.04
CA ALA A 552 24.97 -0.25 -14.82
C ALA A 552 24.18 0.73 -13.91
N HIS A 553 22.85 0.80 -14.06
CA HIS A 553 22.00 1.64 -13.18
C HIS A 553 22.00 1.09 -11.74
N ALA A 554 21.93 -0.24 -11.57
CA ALA A 554 22.04 -0.88 -10.25
C ALA A 554 23.45 -0.66 -9.65
N GLY A 555 24.50 -0.72 -10.46
CA GLY A 555 25.88 -0.43 -10.05
C GLY A 555 26.04 1.02 -9.54
N LEU A 556 25.50 1.99 -10.28
CA LEU A 556 25.48 3.39 -9.85
C LEU A 556 24.74 3.54 -8.50
N PHE A 557 23.55 2.94 -8.39
CA PHE A 557 22.77 2.99 -7.15
C PHE A 557 23.53 2.38 -5.97
N ARG A 558 24.16 1.23 -6.16
CA ARG A 558 24.99 0.53 -5.14
C ARG A 558 26.10 1.44 -4.63
N ASP A 559 26.87 2.06 -5.52
CA ASP A 559 28.00 2.93 -5.16
C ASP A 559 27.54 4.20 -4.45
N VAL A 560 26.41 4.78 -4.87
CA VAL A 560 25.77 5.91 -4.18
C VAL A 560 25.31 5.49 -2.78
N MET A 561 24.68 4.31 -2.65
CA MET A 561 24.24 3.78 -1.35
C MET A 561 25.41 3.48 -0.42
N ASP A 562 26.50 2.91 -0.89
CA ASP A 562 27.69 2.65 -0.05
C ASP A 562 28.31 3.93 0.47
N ARG A 563 28.24 5.02 -0.29
CA ARG A 563 28.70 6.34 0.13
C ARG A 563 27.76 7.01 1.15
N LEU A 564 26.44 6.92 0.90
CA LEU A 564 25.43 7.55 1.75
C LEU A 564 25.14 6.74 3.02
N ASN A 565 25.21 5.42 2.94
CA ASN A 565 24.89 4.49 4.04
C ASN A 565 26.04 3.46 4.27
N PRO A 566 27.26 3.92 4.63
CA PRO A 566 28.42 3.04 4.77
C PRO A 566 28.27 2.00 5.88
N ARG A 567 27.39 2.23 6.86
CA ARG A 567 27.07 1.32 7.94
C ARG A 567 25.80 0.55 7.61
N ARG A 568 25.82 -0.24 6.52
CA ARG A 568 24.66 -1.05 6.13
C ARG A 568 24.20 -1.93 7.27
N GLN A 569 22.88 -1.97 7.52
CA GLN A 569 22.27 -2.83 8.52
C GLN A 569 22.36 -4.32 8.17
N LEU A 570 22.44 -4.61 6.87
CA LEU A 570 22.44 -5.96 6.33
C LEU A 570 23.45 -6.09 5.18
N ARG A 571 24.16 -7.21 5.14
CA ARG A 571 24.93 -7.66 3.98
C ARG A 571 24.66 -9.16 3.77
N THR A 572 24.56 -9.59 2.54
CA THR A 572 24.27 -10.99 2.21
C THR A 572 24.78 -11.34 0.81
N ASN A 573 24.97 -12.64 0.55
CA ASN A 573 25.17 -13.20 -0.78
C ASN A 573 23.86 -13.75 -1.39
N ALA A 574 22.70 -13.43 -0.80
CA ALA A 574 21.42 -13.85 -1.34
C ALA A 574 21.25 -13.37 -2.79
N HIS A 575 20.53 -14.15 -3.58
CA HIS A 575 20.18 -13.76 -4.94
C HIS A 575 19.28 -12.49 -4.90
N PRO A 576 19.40 -11.54 -5.84
CA PRO A 576 18.57 -10.32 -5.88
C PRO A 576 17.05 -10.57 -5.77
N LEU A 577 16.58 -11.74 -6.21
CA LEU A 577 15.17 -12.16 -6.06
C LEU A 577 14.83 -12.75 -4.67
N VAL A 578 15.64 -12.49 -3.66
CA VAL A 578 15.27 -12.73 -2.25
C VAL A 578 14.94 -11.39 -1.61
N GLU A 579 13.68 -11.16 -1.39
CA GLU A 579 13.23 -9.99 -0.62
C GLU A 579 13.52 -10.22 0.87
N ILE A 580 14.06 -9.21 1.54
CA ILE A 580 14.42 -9.28 2.96
C ILE A 580 13.73 -8.16 3.73
N ALA A 581 12.92 -8.52 4.72
CA ALA A 581 12.35 -7.57 5.67
C ALA A 581 13.02 -7.75 7.05
N LEU A 582 13.47 -6.64 7.62
CA LEU A 582 14.10 -6.61 8.95
C LEU A 582 13.14 -5.94 9.94
N MET A 583 12.68 -6.70 10.93
CA MET A 583 11.68 -6.27 11.89
C MET A 583 12.20 -6.34 13.33
N ARG A 584 11.57 -5.60 14.25
CA ARG A 584 11.79 -5.67 15.70
C ARG A 584 10.53 -6.17 16.38
N GLN A 585 10.73 -6.96 17.45
CA GLN A 585 9.64 -7.42 18.30
C GLN A 585 10.17 -7.74 19.69
N GLY A 586 9.74 -6.99 20.71
CA GLY A 586 10.00 -7.33 22.11
C GLY A 586 11.47 -7.68 22.45
N GLY A 587 12.43 -6.89 21.98
CA GLY A 587 13.87 -7.14 22.17
C GLY A 587 14.48 -8.19 21.22
N ARG A 588 13.71 -8.71 20.27
CA ARG A 588 14.17 -9.61 19.20
C ARG A 588 14.30 -8.84 17.89
N THR A 589 15.21 -9.28 17.04
CA THR A 589 15.26 -8.90 15.64
C THR A 589 14.76 -10.08 14.81
N LEU A 590 13.84 -9.81 13.90
CA LEU A 590 13.22 -10.79 13.02
C LEU A 590 13.71 -10.51 11.60
N LEU A 591 14.34 -11.49 10.97
CA LEU A 591 14.78 -11.42 9.58
C LEU A 591 13.91 -12.35 8.74
N HIS A 592 13.07 -11.76 7.90
CA HIS A 592 12.22 -12.48 6.97
C HIS A 592 12.91 -12.55 5.61
N LEU A 593 12.98 -13.74 5.04
CA LEU A 593 13.50 -13.99 3.70
C LEU A 593 12.35 -14.55 2.84
N ILE A 594 12.06 -13.91 1.72
CA ILE A 594 10.98 -14.29 0.80
C ILE A 594 11.60 -14.54 -0.57
N ASN A 595 11.30 -15.69 -1.16
CA ASN A 595 11.92 -16.12 -2.40
C ASN A 595 11.02 -15.82 -3.61
N LEU A 596 11.40 -14.81 -4.41
CA LEU A 596 10.70 -14.38 -5.61
C LEU A 596 11.22 -15.07 -6.90
N SER A 597 12.16 -15.99 -6.81
CA SER A 597 12.79 -16.57 -8.01
C SER A 597 11.85 -17.37 -8.91
N GLY A 598 10.63 -17.66 -8.44
CA GLY A 598 9.58 -18.25 -9.27
C GLY A 598 8.83 -17.26 -10.16
N HIS A 599 9.03 -15.96 -9.97
CA HIS A 599 8.39 -14.93 -10.79
C HIS A 599 9.16 -14.72 -12.10
N SER A 600 8.45 -14.77 -13.23
CA SER A 600 9.01 -14.49 -14.56
C SER A 600 7.95 -13.89 -15.47
N GLN A 601 8.16 -12.67 -15.95
CA GLN A 601 7.21 -11.91 -16.78
C GLN A 601 5.82 -11.82 -16.11
N THR A 602 4.83 -12.53 -16.64
CA THR A 602 3.47 -12.62 -16.07
C THR A 602 3.22 -13.93 -15.32
N GLY A 603 4.23 -14.81 -15.26
CA GLY A 603 4.13 -16.14 -14.68
C GLY A 603 4.65 -16.24 -13.26
N TYR A 604 4.05 -17.17 -12.50
CA TYR A 604 4.52 -17.55 -11.18
C TYR A 604 4.70 -19.07 -11.14
N PHE A 605 5.92 -19.51 -10.91
CA PHE A 605 6.34 -20.89 -10.83
C PHE A 605 6.81 -21.24 -9.42
N PRO A 606 6.99 -22.51 -9.07
CA PRO A 606 7.66 -22.87 -7.83
C PRO A 606 9.04 -22.18 -7.75
N PRO A 607 9.36 -21.52 -6.63
CA PRO A 607 10.63 -20.84 -6.49
C PRO A 607 11.80 -21.83 -6.49
N VAL A 608 12.93 -21.39 -7.02
CA VAL A 608 14.18 -22.19 -6.99
C VAL A 608 14.69 -22.23 -5.56
N GLN A 609 14.92 -23.44 -5.05
CA GLN A 609 15.52 -23.61 -3.73
C GLN A 609 16.93 -23.01 -3.69
N MET A 610 17.15 -22.10 -2.74
CA MET A 610 18.46 -21.51 -2.47
C MET A 610 19.08 -22.13 -1.24
N LYS A 611 20.42 -22.23 -1.22
CA LYS A 611 21.17 -22.81 -0.13
C LYS A 611 22.32 -21.89 0.30
N ASP A 612 22.78 -22.10 1.55
CA ASP A 612 23.98 -21.48 2.10
C ASP A 612 23.98 -19.94 1.99
N ILE A 613 22.82 -19.32 2.29
CA ILE A 613 22.67 -17.87 2.28
C ILE A 613 23.42 -17.30 3.48
N GLN A 614 24.54 -16.64 3.22
CA GLN A 614 25.32 -15.93 4.21
C GLN A 614 24.64 -14.60 4.55
N VAL A 615 24.50 -14.31 5.83
CA VAL A 615 23.89 -13.10 6.32
C VAL A 615 24.79 -12.46 7.36
N GLU A 616 25.01 -11.16 7.22
CA GLU A 616 25.66 -10.29 8.18
C GLU A 616 24.69 -9.17 8.57
N VAL A 617 24.30 -9.14 9.83
CA VAL A 617 23.35 -8.16 10.38
C VAL A 617 24.03 -7.31 11.43
N ALA A 618 23.81 -5.99 11.40
CA ALA A 618 24.29 -5.07 12.42
C ALA A 618 23.63 -5.39 13.78
N GLY A 619 24.45 -5.56 14.80
CA GLY A 619 24.06 -5.91 16.17
C GLY A 619 24.82 -7.13 16.69
N ASP A 620 24.89 -7.22 18.02
CA ASP A 620 25.57 -8.30 18.72
C ASP A 620 24.54 -9.34 19.19
N PHE A 621 24.20 -10.26 18.29
CA PHE A 621 23.26 -11.33 18.58
C PHE A 621 23.97 -12.59 19.06
N ARG A 622 23.45 -13.21 20.09
CA ARG A 622 24.00 -14.45 20.68
C ARG A 622 23.43 -15.71 20.01
N THR A 623 22.20 -15.62 19.51
CA THR A 623 21.49 -16.75 18.91
C THR A 623 20.79 -16.32 17.62
N ALA A 624 20.75 -17.26 16.66
CA ALA A 624 19.94 -17.16 15.47
C ALA A 624 19.22 -18.51 15.26
N THR A 625 17.90 -18.47 15.10
CA THR A 625 17.08 -19.67 14.91
C THR A 625 16.14 -19.50 13.72
N THR A 626 16.07 -20.51 12.86
CA THR A 626 15.09 -20.58 11.76
C THR A 626 13.77 -21.15 12.25
N VAL A 627 12.65 -20.70 11.69
CA VAL A 627 11.31 -21.07 12.15
C VAL A 627 10.57 -21.95 11.13
N ARG A 628 10.62 -21.64 9.82
CA ARG A 628 9.92 -22.40 8.79
C ARG A 628 10.50 -23.81 8.67
N LYS A 629 11.81 -23.90 8.66
CA LYS A 629 12.57 -25.14 8.84
C LYS A 629 13.37 -25.04 10.13
N PRO A 630 12.85 -25.51 11.27
CA PRO A 630 13.43 -25.27 12.58
C PRO A 630 14.90 -25.73 12.67
N GLY A 631 15.76 -24.82 13.15
CA GLY A 631 17.18 -25.08 13.34
C GLY A 631 17.89 -23.94 14.07
N ASN A 632 18.95 -24.29 14.80
CA ASN A 632 19.86 -23.32 15.42
C ASN A 632 21.00 -23.03 14.46
N LEU A 633 21.28 -21.75 14.23
CA LEU A 633 22.38 -21.32 13.38
C LEU A 633 23.59 -20.92 14.23
N THR A 634 24.79 -21.23 13.73
CA THR A 634 26.04 -20.77 14.39
C THR A 634 26.20 -19.27 14.11
N VAL A 635 26.24 -18.47 15.17
CA VAL A 635 26.46 -17.03 15.08
C VAL A 635 27.91 -16.70 15.41
N LYS A 636 28.53 -15.84 14.59
CA LYS A 636 29.85 -15.25 14.83
C LYS A 636 29.72 -13.75 14.82
N THR A 637 30.03 -13.09 15.94
CA THR A 637 30.00 -11.63 16.04
C THR A 637 31.38 -11.04 15.83
N VAL A 638 31.49 -10.08 14.89
CA VAL A 638 32.73 -9.38 14.56
C VAL A 638 32.40 -7.90 14.27
N GLY A 639 33.03 -6.98 15.01
CA GLY A 639 32.92 -5.56 14.75
C GLY A 639 31.50 -4.98 14.83
N GLY A 640 30.68 -5.49 15.78
CA GLY A 640 29.29 -5.04 15.95
C GLY A 640 28.32 -5.61 14.92
N HIS A 641 28.72 -6.67 14.20
CA HIS A 641 27.87 -7.39 13.25
C HIS A 641 27.87 -8.88 13.57
N SER A 642 26.71 -9.49 13.49
CA SER A 642 26.53 -10.93 13.66
C SER A 642 26.38 -11.61 12.31
N ARG A 643 27.19 -12.66 12.09
CA ARG A 643 27.25 -13.46 10.86
C ARG A 643 26.72 -14.85 11.11
N PHE A 644 25.91 -15.33 10.21
CA PHE A 644 25.39 -16.70 10.20
C PHE A 644 25.04 -17.14 8.77
N THR A 645 24.75 -18.42 8.58
CA THR A 645 24.34 -18.97 7.28
C THR A 645 22.96 -19.60 7.42
N VAL A 646 22.01 -19.17 6.58
CA VAL A 646 20.72 -19.83 6.42
C VAL A 646 20.92 -21.00 5.46
N PRO A 647 20.75 -22.26 5.92
CA PRO A 647 21.16 -23.41 5.11
C PRO A 647 20.27 -23.63 3.89
N GLN A 648 19.01 -23.20 3.97
CA GLN A 648 18.04 -23.42 2.90
C GLN A 648 16.92 -22.37 2.95
N LEU A 649 16.54 -21.88 1.76
CA LEU A 649 15.35 -21.07 1.53
C LEU A 649 14.55 -21.71 0.40
N LEU A 650 13.27 -22.06 0.65
CA LEU A 650 12.36 -22.53 -0.37
C LEU A 650 11.47 -21.37 -0.85
N ASP A 651 10.33 -21.15 -0.20
CA ASP A 651 9.40 -20.05 -0.47
C ASP A 651 9.59 -18.90 0.52
N TYR A 652 9.76 -19.25 1.81
CA TYR A 652 9.86 -18.29 2.91
C TYR A 652 10.65 -18.89 4.07
N GLU A 653 11.41 -18.04 4.79
CA GLU A 653 12.03 -18.38 6.06
C GLU A 653 12.00 -17.17 7.01
N LEU A 654 11.83 -17.44 8.29
CA LEU A 654 11.97 -16.47 9.37
C LEU A 654 13.17 -16.86 10.25
N VAL A 655 14.11 -15.93 10.41
CA VAL A 655 15.23 -16.07 11.34
C VAL A 655 15.00 -15.14 12.53
N ILE A 656 15.04 -15.70 13.74
CA ILE A 656 14.92 -14.97 15.00
C ILE A 656 16.29 -14.74 15.57
N LEU A 657 16.65 -13.49 15.79
CA LEU A 657 17.92 -13.04 16.36
C LEU A 657 17.70 -12.51 17.80
N LYS A 658 18.54 -12.97 18.75
CA LYS A 658 18.50 -12.54 20.16
C LYS A 658 19.89 -12.26 20.69
#